data_dbb511c56171b741d3927e9ae16d6e78
#
_entry.id   dbb511c56171b741d3927e9ae16d6e78
#
_cell.length_a   1.000
_cell.length_b   1.000
_cell.length_c   1.000
_cell.angle_alpha   90.00
_cell.angle_beta   90.00
_cell.angle_gamma   90.00
#
_symmetry.space_group_name_H-M   'P 1'
#
loop_
_entity.id
_entity.type
_entity.pdbx_description
1 polymer ?
#
loop_
_entity_poly.entity_id
_entity_poly.type
_entity_poly.pdbx_seq_one_letter_code
_entity_poly.pdbx_strand_id
1 'polypeptide(L)'
;MRRSRGLAAALVLSLAGAGTGLGLVLMPRASAVTPPVAFTADNLPTWQPNGIVWALAQTNGTVFAGGTFSVVRPPSGGSGSEQEAVNFVALDAATGNPTSCKLSFTIGEGTAVVRTLVVSKDKKTLYAGGYFGAVDGTPVSSVAAIDIATCKPKASFHPSFPATVRGLAVTDDTLYAAGDFNTVQGQTRQHFAAVDATSGALKPFTANADESGRAIEVTPDSKSVLLGGDFFTVNGAGSHALAVVDSASGTVKKTYGNIPPLSIVMDIATDATSFYTGNQGNAGGVFDGRTAFNLGDFNEKWRDRCLGATQSVLPYDGVLYSSSHAHDCSTELEFPEEGKRLYLMAQPTDHKAPAPAPVDGFVRGPRKLGWFPALNGGIHEGIGPRVMVVAEKGTTKYMWVGGEFTTVNGAPQQGLTRLASTGDVGAPTTPVASASSVKPAEVQVRWRTSLDRDDSKLTYRIYRNGSATPAHTMTADSLEFERPQASWTDTTVKAGQSYTYRVTATDSAGNTSALSATASVTVPTSIQAYPNQVRADGAQLYWRYEDTTSPYTADSSGSGNTSGIQVGAPALRQTPGAVSGTGTAMGFNGTSQQVYSDHRQSIGSAYTLETWFKTGATRGGKLIGFGNNTIRDSWLYDKHIYLTDTGRLAFGTYNGSIHTIATGQFDTYNDNKWHHVVATQGPAGMALYIDGQNKGTLNVTDSLQYEGYWHVGGDNLNWWPDRPASNFFAGQIDETAVYPKALTAAQAKNHYDLGKAPSDTVSKVTATEKASAFR
;
A
#
# COMPACT_ATOMS: atom_id res chain seq x y z
N MET A 1 -49.44 -11.10 33.96
CA MET A 1 -49.29 -11.29 35.42
C MET A 1 -47.87 -11.74 35.72
N ARG A 2 -47.21 -10.98 36.63
CA ARG A 2 -46.07 -11.32 37.53
C ARG A 2 -44.93 -12.22 36.98
N ARG A 3 -43.72 -11.67 36.71
CA ARG A 3 -42.54 -11.37 37.55
C ARG A 3 -42.01 -12.58 38.36
N SER A 4 -40.76 -12.99 38.14
CA SER A 4 -39.76 -13.07 39.22
C SER A 4 -38.33 -13.19 38.66
N ARG A 5 -37.43 -12.40 39.31
CA ARG A 5 -35.95 -12.34 39.12
C ARG A 5 -35.31 -13.46 39.97
N GLY A 6 -34.17 -13.99 39.53
CA GLY A 6 -33.28 -14.83 40.32
C GLY A 6 -31.83 -14.34 40.22
N LEU A 7 -31.29 -13.82 41.34
CA LEU A 7 -29.87 -13.54 41.56
C LEU A 7 -29.08 -14.84 41.67
N ALA A 8 -27.84 -14.86 41.15
CA ALA A 8 -26.83 -15.87 41.48
C ALA A 8 -25.64 -15.18 42.18
N ALA A 9 -25.34 -15.65 43.35
CA ALA A 9 -24.29 -15.16 44.24
C ALA A 9 -22.93 -15.78 43.91
N ALA A 10 -21.88 -14.97 44.05
CA ALA A 10 -20.47 -15.39 43.99
C ALA A 10 -20.07 -16.12 45.27
N LEU A 11 -19.30 -17.21 45.14
CA LEU A 11 -18.63 -17.87 46.25
C LEU A 11 -17.11 -17.71 46.08
N VAL A 12 -16.49 -16.99 47.01
CA VAL A 12 -15.03 -16.88 47.18
C VAL A 12 -14.61 -18.03 48.10
N LEU A 13 -13.68 -18.87 47.64
CA LEU A 13 -12.95 -19.78 48.54
C LEU A 13 -11.46 -19.46 48.44
N SER A 14 -10.92 -18.98 49.57
CA SER A 14 -9.50 -18.88 49.84
C SER A 14 -8.99 -20.20 50.38
N LEU A 15 -7.94 -20.76 49.79
CA LEU A 15 -7.10 -21.78 50.43
C LEU A 15 -5.62 -21.43 50.22
N ALA A 16 -4.96 -21.14 51.31
CA ALA A 16 -3.52 -21.06 51.39
C ALA A 16 -2.94 -22.49 51.56
N GLY A 17 -1.91 -22.81 50.85
CA GLY A 17 -1.15 -24.06 51.03
C GLY A 17 0.17 -24.02 50.25
N ALA A 18 1.27 -24.17 50.94
CA ALA A 18 2.65 -23.98 50.51
C ALA A 18 3.18 -25.03 49.54
N GLY A 19 4.00 -24.61 48.61
CA GLY A 19 5.27 -25.17 48.18
C GLY A 19 5.29 -26.43 47.31
N THR A 20 5.60 -26.25 46.07
CA THR A 20 6.74 -26.88 45.32
C THR A 20 6.76 -26.29 43.91
N GLY A 21 7.86 -25.67 43.53
CA GLY A 21 8.03 -25.05 42.23
C GLY A 21 8.11 -26.08 41.11
N LEU A 22 7.01 -26.23 40.35
CA LEU A 22 7.08 -26.64 38.97
C LEU A 22 6.95 -25.36 38.15
N GLY A 23 8.05 -24.96 37.50
CA GLY A 23 8.03 -23.93 36.50
C GLY A 23 7.09 -24.35 35.35
N LEU A 24 5.85 -23.85 35.38
CA LEU A 24 5.02 -23.83 34.18
C LEU A 24 5.74 -22.91 33.18
N VAL A 25 6.43 -23.51 32.21
CA VAL A 25 6.76 -22.83 30.97
C VAL A 25 5.40 -22.50 30.32
N LEU A 26 4.94 -21.28 30.52
CA LEU A 26 3.84 -20.72 29.73
C LEU A 26 4.32 -20.70 28.28
N MET A 27 3.96 -21.73 27.51
CA MET A 27 4.05 -21.63 26.06
C MET A 27 3.25 -20.38 25.65
N PRO A 28 3.81 -19.49 24.82
CA PRO A 28 3.05 -18.35 24.34
C PRO A 28 1.78 -18.90 23.67
N ARG A 29 0.62 -18.49 24.14
CA ARG A 29 -0.64 -18.75 23.44
C ARG A 29 -0.50 -18.11 22.08
N ALA A 30 -0.65 -18.88 21.01
CA ALA A 30 -0.74 -18.35 19.67
C ALA A 30 -1.86 -17.30 19.65
N SER A 31 -1.50 -16.04 19.43
CA SER A 31 -2.47 -14.94 19.34
C SER A 31 -3.28 -15.12 18.06
N ALA A 32 -4.58 -14.99 18.16
CA ALA A 32 -5.47 -14.99 16.99
C ALA A 32 -5.35 -13.64 16.27
N VAL A 33 -5.44 -13.66 14.94
CA VAL A 33 -5.46 -12.46 14.11
C VAL A 33 -6.73 -11.65 14.37
N THR A 34 -6.62 -10.33 14.38
CA THR A 34 -7.76 -9.45 14.63
C THR A 34 -8.67 -9.36 13.40
N PRO A 35 -9.96 -9.71 13.50
CA PRO A 35 -10.89 -9.55 12.38
C PRO A 35 -10.93 -8.10 11.86
N PRO A 36 -11.14 -7.85 10.54
CA PRO A 36 -11.69 -8.82 9.56
C PRO A 36 -10.65 -9.67 8.82
N VAL A 37 -9.35 -9.44 8.96
CA VAL A 37 -8.32 -10.24 8.30
C VAL A 37 -8.20 -11.60 8.99
N ALA A 38 -8.11 -12.69 8.21
CA ALA A 38 -8.08 -14.06 8.75
C ALA A 38 -6.67 -14.67 8.82
N PHE A 39 -5.66 -13.99 8.29
CA PHE A 39 -4.28 -14.48 8.23
C PHE A 39 -3.31 -13.40 8.67
N THR A 40 -2.21 -13.81 9.33
CA THR A 40 -1.07 -12.92 9.58
C THR A 40 -0.37 -12.58 8.26
N ALA A 41 0.42 -11.54 8.26
CA ALA A 41 1.33 -11.24 7.15
C ALA A 41 2.69 -11.97 7.28
N ASP A 42 2.89 -12.73 8.33
CA ASP A 42 4.13 -13.45 8.61
C ASP A 42 4.29 -14.69 7.74
N ASN A 43 5.38 -14.75 7.00
CA ASN A 43 5.69 -15.93 6.21
C ASN A 43 6.27 -17.06 7.08
N LEU A 44 5.74 -18.26 6.89
CA LEU A 44 6.23 -19.45 7.57
C LEU A 44 7.29 -20.19 6.72
N PRO A 45 8.24 -20.90 7.36
CA PRO A 45 9.22 -21.71 6.63
C PRO A 45 8.55 -22.70 5.67
N THR A 46 8.77 -22.55 4.37
CA THR A 46 8.10 -23.31 3.32
C THR A 46 9.13 -23.74 2.27
N TRP A 47 9.07 -25.01 1.84
CA TRP A 47 9.90 -25.47 0.73
C TRP A 47 9.57 -24.70 -0.55
N GLN A 48 10.57 -24.42 -1.36
CA GLN A 48 10.53 -23.46 -2.45
C GLN A 48 10.97 -24.09 -3.77
N PRO A 49 10.14 -23.97 -4.84
CA PRO A 49 10.55 -24.43 -6.18
C PRO A 49 11.55 -23.46 -6.82
N ASN A 50 12.26 -23.97 -7.83
CA ASN A 50 13.23 -23.18 -8.61
C ASN A 50 12.62 -22.43 -9.82
N GLY A 51 11.31 -22.42 -9.92
CA GLY A 51 10.59 -21.78 -11.02
C GLY A 51 9.21 -21.26 -10.62
N ILE A 52 8.32 -21.11 -11.59
CA ILE A 52 7.01 -20.48 -11.41
C ILE A 52 5.98 -21.51 -10.90
N VAL A 53 5.24 -21.17 -9.87
CA VAL A 53 4.04 -21.90 -9.45
C VAL A 53 2.80 -21.24 -10.09
N TRP A 54 2.11 -22.00 -10.94
CA TRP A 54 0.94 -21.54 -11.67
C TRP A 54 -0.39 -21.96 -11.02
N ALA A 55 -0.37 -23.06 -10.28
CA ALA A 55 -1.58 -23.68 -9.75
C ALA A 55 -1.38 -24.19 -8.33
N LEU A 56 -2.39 -24.02 -7.50
CA LEU A 56 -2.52 -24.61 -6.17
C LEU A 56 -3.88 -25.29 -6.01
N ALA A 57 -3.89 -26.44 -5.37
CA ALA A 57 -5.11 -27.07 -4.88
C ALA A 57 -4.84 -27.70 -3.51
N GLN A 58 -5.87 -27.97 -2.74
CA GLN A 58 -5.69 -28.53 -1.39
C GLN A 58 -6.76 -29.55 -1.02
N THR A 59 -6.39 -30.50 -0.23
CA THR A 59 -7.33 -31.39 0.47
C THR A 59 -6.64 -32.11 1.63
N ASN A 60 -7.39 -32.43 2.68
CA ASN A 60 -6.94 -33.26 3.81
C ASN A 60 -5.58 -32.85 4.41
N GLY A 61 -5.31 -31.55 4.52
CA GLY A 61 -4.06 -31.03 5.04
C GLY A 61 -2.85 -31.20 4.12
N THR A 62 -3.08 -31.48 2.83
CA THR A 62 -2.06 -31.49 1.77
C THR A 62 -2.35 -30.39 0.77
N VAL A 63 -1.31 -29.68 0.36
CA VAL A 63 -1.34 -28.68 -0.72
C VAL A 63 -0.58 -29.24 -1.92
N PHE A 64 -1.21 -29.21 -3.06
CA PHE A 64 -0.62 -29.58 -4.35
C PHE A 64 -0.25 -28.31 -5.09
N ALA A 65 1.00 -28.22 -5.55
CA ALA A 65 1.51 -27.10 -6.34
C ALA A 65 1.95 -27.62 -7.71
N GLY A 66 1.41 -27.00 -8.74
CA GLY A 66 1.76 -27.23 -10.13
C GLY A 66 2.44 -26.01 -10.77
N GLY A 67 3.33 -26.26 -11.74
CA GLY A 67 4.03 -25.11 -12.29
C GLY A 67 4.98 -25.43 -13.44
N THR A 68 6.00 -24.57 -13.56
CA THR A 68 7.16 -24.73 -14.43
C THR A 68 8.41 -24.71 -13.56
N PHE A 69 8.76 -25.82 -12.99
CA PHE A 69 9.93 -25.99 -12.11
C PHE A 69 10.43 -27.43 -12.17
N SER A 70 11.66 -27.68 -11.77
CA SER A 70 12.28 -29.02 -11.83
C SER A 70 12.69 -29.56 -10.48
N VAL A 71 12.86 -28.68 -9.46
CA VAL A 71 13.31 -29.05 -8.13
C VAL A 71 12.60 -28.20 -7.08
N VAL A 72 12.57 -28.75 -5.85
CA VAL A 72 12.20 -28.02 -4.63
C VAL A 72 13.32 -28.12 -3.62
N ARG A 73 13.55 -27.07 -2.87
CA ARG A 73 14.60 -26.96 -1.85
C ARG A 73 14.04 -26.48 -0.51
N PRO A 74 14.71 -26.76 0.62
CA PRO A 74 14.32 -26.24 1.91
C PRO A 74 14.23 -24.71 1.94
N PRO A 75 13.48 -24.12 2.90
CA PRO A 75 13.53 -22.68 3.15
C PRO A 75 14.96 -22.26 3.54
N SER A 76 15.28 -20.98 3.36
CA SER A 76 16.58 -20.41 3.74
C SER A 76 16.89 -20.70 5.21
N GLY A 77 18.06 -21.30 5.48
CA GLY A 77 18.46 -21.74 6.81
C GLY A 77 17.81 -23.05 7.30
N GLY A 78 16.93 -23.64 6.51
CA GLY A 78 16.31 -24.94 6.81
C GLY A 78 17.25 -26.12 6.54
N SER A 79 16.94 -27.26 7.15
CA SER A 79 17.67 -28.52 6.94
C SER A 79 17.08 -29.31 5.78
N GLY A 80 17.90 -30.11 5.09
CA GLY A 80 17.52 -30.98 4.00
C GLY A 80 18.29 -30.65 2.71
N SER A 81 18.22 -31.55 1.73
CA SER A 81 18.78 -31.37 0.40
C SER A 81 17.68 -31.06 -0.61
N GLU A 82 18.04 -30.41 -1.71
CA GLU A 82 17.19 -30.24 -2.87
C GLU A 82 16.63 -31.58 -3.35
N GLN A 83 15.36 -31.61 -3.78
CA GLN A 83 14.67 -32.76 -4.29
C GLN A 83 14.12 -32.49 -5.69
N GLU A 84 14.18 -33.50 -6.54
CA GLU A 84 13.54 -33.43 -7.86
C GLU A 84 12.02 -33.29 -7.70
N ALA A 85 11.45 -32.38 -8.51
CA ALA A 85 10.02 -32.11 -8.54
C ALA A 85 9.65 -31.54 -9.91
N VAL A 86 9.34 -32.43 -10.87
CA VAL A 86 9.12 -32.04 -12.27
C VAL A 86 7.71 -31.50 -12.47
N ASN A 87 7.58 -30.18 -12.40
CA ASN A 87 6.34 -29.41 -12.60
C ASN A 87 5.24 -29.65 -11.56
N PHE A 88 5.52 -30.44 -10.50
CA PHE A 88 4.56 -30.76 -9.45
C PHE A 88 5.25 -31.08 -8.13
N VAL A 89 4.62 -30.66 -7.02
CA VAL A 89 4.97 -31.07 -5.66
C VAL A 89 3.74 -31.09 -4.77
N ALA A 90 3.66 -32.08 -3.89
CA ALA A 90 2.65 -32.14 -2.82
C ALA A 90 3.33 -31.83 -1.47
N LEU A 91 2.75 -30.92 -0.71
CA LEU A 91 3.32 -30.40 0.55
C LEU A 91 2.32 -30.54 1.69
N ASP A 92 2.84 -30.76 2.89
CA ASP A 92 2.03 -30.72 4.11
C ASP A 92 1.63 -29.26 4.40
N ALA A 93 0.35 -29.03 4.61
CA ALA A 93 -0.22 -27.70 4.75
C ALA A 93 0.33 -26.94 5.97
N ALA A 94 0.65 -27.62 7.07
CA ALA A 94 1.10 -27.02 8.31
C ALA A 94 2.62 -26.85 8.40
N THR A 95 3.39 -27.81 7.85
CA THR A 95 4.85 -27.78 7.95
C THR A 95 5.52 -27.16 6.72
N GLY A 96 4.85 -27.14 5.57
CA GLY A 96 5.43 -26.68 4.32
C GLY A 96 6.44 -27.64 3.69
N ASN A 97 6.59 -28.85 4.23
CA ASN A 97 7.51 -29.87 3.76
C ASN A 97 6.90 -30.74 2.65
N PRO A 98 7.70 -31.23 1.69
CA PRO A 98 7.22 -32.21 0.71
C PRO A 98 6.68 -33.47 1.38
N THR A 99 5.60 -34.02 0.81
CA THR A 99 5.03 -35.30 1.20
C THR A 99 5.67 -36.45 0.41
N SER A 100 5.18 -37.67 0.62
CA SER A 100 5.59 -38.85 -0.17
C SER A 100 4.96 -38.87 -1.58
N CYS A 101 3.99 -38.02 -1.87
CA CYS A 101 3.34 -37.97 -3.18
C CYS A 101 4.24 -37.21 -4.16
N LYS A 102 4.88 -37.93 -5.05
CA LYS A 102 5.77 -37.40 -6.11
C LYS A 102 5.23 -37.82 -7.47
N LEU A 103 5.03 -36.83 -8.33
CA LEU A 103 4.60 -37.00 -9.72
C LEU A 103 5.46 -36.15 -10.63
N SER A 104 5.76 -36.67 -11.81
CA SER A 104 6.49 -35.96 -12.87
C SER A 104 5.56 -35.71 -14.05
N PHE A 105 5.36 -34.43 -14.38
CA PHE A 105 4.59 -34.00 -15.55
C PHE A 105 5.57 -33.67 -16.67
N THR A 106 5.53 -34.40 -17.78
CA THR A 106 6.49 -34.30 -18.87
C THR A 106 5.81 -34.17 -20.24
N ILE A 107 6.57 -33.75 -21.24
CA ILE A 107 6.16 -33.75 -22.65
C ILE A 107 7.35 -34.24 -23.48
N GLY A 108 7.09 -34.81 -24.66
CA GLY A 108 8.14 -35.37 -25.49
C GLY A 108 9.18 -34.35 -25.94
N GLU A 109 8.73 -33.22 -26.46
CA GLU A 109 9.58 -32.08 -26.84
C GLU A 109 9.00 -30.79 -26.25
N GLY A 110 9.87 -29.87 -25.84
CA GLY A 110 9.49 -28.59 -25.25
C GLY A 110 9.41 -28.61 -23.71
N THR A 111 8.77 -27.61 -23.14
CA THR A 111 8.62 -27.42 -21.70
C THR A 111 7.21 -27.78 -21.26
N ALA A 112 7.08 -28.83 -20.45
CA ALA A 112 5.79 -29.15 -19.82
C ALA A 112 5.45 -28.11 -18.77
N VAL A 113 4.17 -27.88 -18.57
CA VAL A 113 3.65 -26.97 -17.53
C VAL A 113 2.33 -27.49 -16.97
N VAL A 114 2.18 -27.44 -15.64
CA VAL A 114 0.90 -27.60 -14.94
C VAL A 114 0.34 -26.20 -14.66
N ARG A 115 -0.78 -25.86 -15.33
CA ARG A 115 -1.40 -24.52 -15.29
C ARG A 115 -2.55 -24.42 -14.30
N THR A 116 -3.22 -25.52 -14.04
CA THR A 116 -4.41 -25.53 -13.17
C THR A 116 -4.52 -26.87 -12.45
N LEU A 117 -5.01 -26.81 -11.21
CA LEU A 117 -5.27 -27.95 -10.34
C LEU A 117 -6.63 -27.78 -9.67
N VAL A 118 -7.45 -28.83 -9.65
CA VAL A 118 -8.71 -28.83 -8.91
C VAL A 118 -8.96 -30.19 -8.26
N VAL A 119 -9.47 -30.18 -7.04
CA VAL A 119 -9.81 -31.41 -6.29
C VAL A 119 -11.30 -31.72 -6.48
N SER A 120 -11.65 -32.99 -6.72
CA SER A 120 -13.02 -33.44 -6.77
C SER A 120 -13.78 -33.18 -5.47
N LYS A 121 -15.10 -33.00 -5.52
CA LYS A 121 -15.92 -32.71 -4.32
C LYS A 121 -15.84 -33.81 -3.26
N ASP A 122 -15.65 -35.07 -3.64
CA ASP A 122 -15.44 -36.21 -2.74
C ASP A 122 -14.02 -36.29 -2.15
N LYS A 123 -13.11 -35.35 -2.54
CA LYS A 123 -11.72 -35.22 -2.10
C LYS A 123 -10.84 -36.44 -2.42
N LYS A 124 -11.19 -37.27 -3.43
CA LYS A 124 -10.43 -38.46 -3.81
C LYS A 124 -9.61 -38.30 -5.09
N THR A 125 -9.96 -37.34 -5.93
CA THR A 125 -9.30 -37.13 -7.22
C THR A 125 -8.74 -35.71 -7.31
N LEU A 126 -7.48 -35.58 -7.71
CA LEU A 126 -6.86 -34.34 -8.14
C LEU A 126 -6.85 -34.31 -9.67
N TYR A 127 -7.49 -33.33 -10.28
CA TYR A 127 -7.38 -33.08 -11.72
C TYR A 127 -6.29 -32.02 -11.95
N ALA A 128 -5.42 -32.29 -12.91
CA ALA A 128 -4.38 -31.41 -13.38
C ALA A 128 -4.61 -31.04 -14.84
N GLY A 129 -4.53 -29.77 -15.17
CA GLY A 129 -4.57 -29.24 -16.52
C GLY A 129 -3.33 -28.42 -16.85
N GLY A 130 -2.93 -28.41 -18.13
CA GLY A 130 -1.76 -27.67 -18.53
C GLY A 130 -1.34 -27.96 -19.97
N TYR A 131 -0.03 -28.02 -20.18
CA TYR A 131 0.58 -28.47 -21.43
C TYR A 131 1.58 -29.59 -21.09
N PHE A 132 1.14 -30.82 -21.14
CA PHE A 132 1.93 -32.02 -20.83
C PHE A 132 1.37 -33.23 -21.56
N GLY A 133 2.22 -34.23 -21.84
CA GLY A 133 1.89 -35.45 -22.58
C GLY A 133 1.97 -36.72 -21.75
N ALA A 134 2.54 -36.67 -20.55
CA ALA A 134 2.62 -37.82 -19.65
C ALA A 134 2.66 -37.40 -18.17
N VAL A 135 2.16 -38.27 -17.28
CA VAL A 135 2.30 -38.19 -15.84
C VAL A 135 2.92 -39.51 -15.36
N ASP A 136 4.11 -39.47 -14.76
CA ASP A 136 4.93 -40.64 -14.38
C ASP A 136 4.99 -41.70 -15.52
N GLY A 137 5.25 -41.21 -16.75
CA GLY A 137 5.31 -42.07 -17.93
C GLY A 137 3.96 -42.57 -18.46
N THR A 138 2.85 -42.34 -17.76
CA THR A 138 1.49 -42.66 -18.26
C THR A 138 1.07 -41.59 -19.28
N PRO A 139 0.79 -41.96 -20.54
CA PRO A 139 0.39 -41.01 -21.58
C PRO A 139 -0.93 -40.32 -21.24
N VAL A 140 -1.01 -39.02 -21.42
CA VAL A 140 -2.19 -38.16 -21.25
C VAL A 140 -2.16 -37.05 -22.31
N SER A 141 -3.24 -36.27 -22.42
CA SER A 141 -3.34 -35.15 -23.34
C SER A 141 -3.82 -33.91 -22.62
N SER A 142 -2.87 -33.14 -22.05
CA SER A 142 -3.03 -31.84 -21.38
C SER A 142 -3.95 -31.85 -20.13
N VAL A 143 -4.66 -32.94 -19.84
CA VAL A 143 -5.47 -33.13 -18.63
C VAL A 143 -5.23 -34.52 -18.06
N ALA A 144 -5.11 -34.63 -16.75
CA ALA A 144 -4.97 -35.91 -16.04
C ALA A 144 -5.84 -35.92 -14.76
N ALA A 145 -6.33 -37.11 -14.39
CA ALA A 145 -6.93 -37.37 -13.09
C ALA A 145 -5.95 -38.21 -12.26
N ILE A 146 -5.69 -37.80 -11.02
CA ILE A 146 -4.77 -38.44 -10.10
C ILE A 146 -5.56 -38.93 -8.88
N ASP A 147 -5.38 -40.18 -8.50
CA ASP A 147 -5.91 -40.71 -7.25
C ASP A 147 -5.08 -40.15 -6.08
N ILE A 148 -5.72 -39.42 -5.20
CA ILE A 148 -5.02 -38.68 -4.11
C ILE A 148 -4.43 -39.66 -3.08
N ALA A 149 -5.11 -40.78 -2.80
CA ALA A 149 -4.67 -41.73 -1.79
C ALA A 149 -3.42 -42.51 -2.23
N THR A 150 -3.34 -42.87 -3.52
CA THR A 150 -2.25 -43.66 -4.08
C THR A 150 -1.17 -42.78 -4.76
N CYS A 151 -1.45 -41.50 -5.02
CA CYS A 151 -0.61 -40.60 -5.78
C CYS A 151 -0.24 -41.19 -7.17
N LYS A 152 -1.24 -41.66 -7.92
CA LYS A 152 -1.05 -42.26 -9.25
C LYS A 152 -2.10 -41.74 -10.25
N PRO A 153 -1.72 -41.58 -11.53
CA PRO A 153 -2.68 -41.23 -12.56
C PRO A 153 -3.74 -42.32 -12.71
N LYS A 154 -5.02 -41.94 -12.88
CA LYS A 154 -6.15 -42.83 -13.12
C LYS A 154 -6.20 -43.22 -14.56
N ALA A 155 -5.84 -44.45 -14.88
CA ALA A 155 -5.83 -44.98 -16.25
C ALA A 155 -7.22 -45.03 -16.93
N SER A 156 -8.30 -44.93 -16.19
CA SER A 156 -9.69 -44.90 -16.73
C SER A 156 -10.11 -43.52 -17.23
N PHE A 157 -9.33 -42.45 -16.96
CA PHE A 157 -9.66 -41.06 -17.32
C PHE A 157 -8.84 -40.63 -18.55
N HIS A 158 -9.46 -40.49 -19.71
CA HIS A 158 -8.80 -40.29 -21.00
C HIS A 158 -9.39 -39.16 -21.83
N PRO A 159 -9.50 -37.92 -21.35
CA PRO A 159 -9.85 -36.82 -22.24
C PRO A 159 -8.69 -36.49 -23.18
N SER A 160 -9.00 -35.96 -24.37
CA SER A 160 -7.97 -35.51 -25.31
C SER A 160 -8.15 -34.04 -25.64
N PHE A 161 -7.23 -33.23 -25.08
CA PHE A 161 -7.12 -31.77 -25.31
C PHE A 161 -5.84 -31.51 -26.09
N PRO A 162 -5.91 -31.02 -27.34
CA PRO A 162 -4.72 -30.89 -28.21
C PRO A 162 -3.87 -29.64 -27.93
N ALA A 163 -4.27 -28.80 -26.96
CA ALA A 163 -3.56 -27.58 -26.59
C ALA A 163 -3.62 -27.34 -25.08
N THR A 164 -3.01 -26.24 -24.62
CA THR A 164 -2.93 -25.89 -23.20
C THR A 164 -4.31 -25.75 -22.56
N VAL A 165 -4.51 -26.43 -21.43
CA VAL A 165 -5.65 -26.21 -20.52
C VAL A 165 -5.19 -25.26 -19.42
N ARG A 166 -5.88 -24.12 -19.30
CA ARG A 166 -5.50 -23.02 -18.40
C ARG A 166 -6.32 -22.97 -17.12
N GLY A 167 -7.58 -23.40 -17.17
CA GLY A 167 -8.49 -23.42 -16.04
C GLY A 167 -9.30 -24.73 -15.99
N LEU A 168 -9.57 -25.21 -14.76
CA LEU A 168 -10.41 -26.37 -14.48
C LEU A 168 -11.38 -26.03 -13.36
N ALA A 169 -12.65 -26.47 -13.51
CA ALA A 169 -13.66 -26.46 -12.46
C ALA A 169 -14.40 -27.81 -12.45
N VAL A 170 -14.90 -28.26 -11.29
CA VAL A 170 -15.48 -29.58 -11.18
C VAL A 170 -16.79 -29.60 -10.36
N THR A 171 -17.79 -30.31 -10.87
CA THR A 171 -18.97 -30.77 -10.11
C THR A 171 -18.77 -32.21 -9.67
N ASP A 172 -19.82 -32.87 -9.19
CA ASP A 172 -19.74 -34.29 -8.81
C ASP A 172 -19.44 -35.22 -9.99
N ASP A 173 -19.93 -34.88 -11.18
CA ASP A 173 -19.90 -35.72 -12.38
C ASP A 173 -19.25 -35.04 -13.61
N THR A 174 -18.91 -33.76 -13.54
CA THR A 174 -18.44 -32.98 -14.70
C THR A 174 -17.20 -32.23 -14.39
N LEU A 175 -16.16 -32.36 -15.20
CA LEU A 175 -14.98 -31.54 -15.23
C LEU A 175 -15.11 -30.57 -16.41
N TYR A 176 -15.10 -29.26 -16.10
CA TYR A 176 -15.06 -28.15 -17.05
C TYR A 176 -13.64 -27.72 -17.28
N ALA A 177 -13.30 -27.34 -18.51
CA ALA A 177 -11.99 -26.89 -18.91
C ALA A 177 -12.05 -25.60 -19.71
N ALA A 178 -11.14 -24.70 -19.44
CA ALA A 178 -10.84 -23.48 -20.22
C ALA A 178 -9.42 -23.57 -20.77
N GLY A 179 -9.16 -23.06 -21.98
CA GLY A 179 -7.81 -23.10 -22.55
C GLY A 179 -7.68 -22.63 -23.99
N ASP A 180 -6.56 -23.01 -24.61
CA ASP A 180 -6.20 -22.59 -25.96
C ASP A 180 -6.68 -23.56 -27.06
N PHE A 181 -7.42 -24.60 -26.68
CA PHE A 181 -7.88 -25.64 -27.58
C PHE A 181 -9.10 -25.20 -28.41
N ASN A 182 -9.18 -25.71 -29.66
CA ASN A 182 -10.33 -25.51 -30.55
C ASN A 182 -11.17 -26.79 -30.75
N THR A 183 -10.64 -27.92 -30.31
CA THR A 183 -11.32 -29.22 -30.38
C THR A 183 -11.04 -30.03 -29.12
N VAL A 184 -11.97 -30.91 -28.77
CA VAL A 184 -11.79 -31.91 -27.72
C VAL A 184 -12.29 -33.25 -28.27
N GLN A 185 -11.47 -34.32 -28.21
CA GLN A 185 -11.78 -35.64 -28.75
C GLN A 185 -12.26 -35.57 -30.22
N GLY A 186 -11.67 -34.68 -31.04
CA GLY A 186 -12.03 -34.50 -32.44
C GLY A 186 -13.33 -33.74 -32.71
N GLN A 187 -14.04 -33.31 -31.68
CA GLN A 187 -15.24 -32.47 -31.80
C GLN A 187 -14.93 -31.02 -31.58
N THR A 188 -15.58 -30.11 -32.29
CA THR A 188 -15.42 -28.66 -32.10
C THR A 188 -15.85 -28.27 -30.69
N ARG A 189 -14.90 -27.72 -29.94
CA ARG A 189 -15.04 -27.07 -28.63
C ARG A 189 -14.02 -25.97 -28.55
N GLN A 190 -14.43 -24.75 -28.82
CA GLN A 190 -13.50 -23.61 -28.86
C GLN A 190 -13.37 -23.03 -27.46
N HIS A 191 -12.19 -23.23 -26.87
CA HIS A 191 -11.69 -22.61 -25.64
C HIS A 191 -12.39 -23.06 -24.35
N PHE A 192 -13.60 -23.59 -24.41
CA PHE A 192 -14.33 -24.13 -23.26
C PHE A 192 -14.97 -25.48 -23.59
N ALA A 193 -14.88 -26.44 -22.68
CA ALA A 193 -15.44 -27.77 -22.83
C ALA A 193 -15.83 -28.39 -21.49
N ALA A 194 -16.64 -29.42 -21.51
CA ALA A 194 -16.95 -30.25 -20.35
C ALA A 194 -16.77 -31.74 -20.70
N VAL A 195 -16.17 -32.48 -19.76
CA VAL A 195 -16.00 -33.93 -19.87
C VAL A 195 -16.54 -34.62 -18.61
N ASP A 196 -16.88 -35.87 -18.72
CA ASP A 196 -17.25 -36.69 -17.58
C ASP A 196 -16.07 -36.83 -16.61
N ALA A 197 -16.30 -36.54 -15.33
CA ALA A 197 -15.24 -36.47 -14.31
C ALA A 197 -14.61 -37.86 -14.02
N THR A 198 -15.25 -38.96 -14.36
CA THR A 198 -14.74 -40.33 -14.11
C THR A 198 -14.00 -40.92 -15.32
N SER A 199 -14.58 -40.77 -16.50
CA SER A 199 -14.07 -41.38 -17.74
C SER A 199 -13.31 -40.41 -18.65
N GLY A 200 -13.56 -39.12 -18.54
CA GLY A 200 -13.05 -38.12 -19.46
C GLY A 200 -13.84 -38.01 -20.76
N ALA A 201 -14.99 -38.72 -20.91
CA ALA A 201 -15.82 -38.66 -22.10
C ALA A 201 -16.41 -37.25 -22.30
N LEU A 202 -16.40 -36.78 -23.56
CA LEU A 202 -16.90 -35.43 -23.89
C LEU A 202 -18.40 -35.31 -23.60
N LYS A 203 -18.81 -34.27 -22.90
CA LYS A 203 -20.21 -33.94 -22.62
C LYS A 203 -20.80 -32.97 -23.67
N PRO A 204 -22.15 -32.88 -23.77
CA PRO A 204 -22.81 -32.04 -24.78
C PRO A 204 -22.70 -30.53 -24.53
N PHE A 205 -22.08 -30.12 -23.47
CA PHE A 205 -21.81 -28.71 -23.14
C PHE A 205 -21.08 -28.00 -24.28
N THR A 206 -21.65 -26.87 -24.76
CA THR A 206 -21.12 -26.11 -25.88
C THR A 206 -21.12 -24.63 -25.52
N ALA A 207 -19.93 -24.06 -25.25
CA ALA A 207 -19.70 -22.65 -24.96
C ALA A 207 -18.47 -22.16 -25.77
N ASN A 208 -18.67 -22.12 -27.10
CA ASN A 208 -17.57 -21.76 -28.00
C ASN A 208 -17.27 -20.25 -27.94
N ALA A 209 -16.05 -19.91 -27.57
CA ALA A 209 -15.54 -18.54 -27.59
C ALA A 209 -14.62 -18.31 -28.81
N ASP A 210 -14.43 -17.04 -29.17
CA ASP A 210 -13.58 -16.66 -30.32
C ASP A 210 -12.08 -16.53 -29.94
N GLU A 211 -11.77 -16.39 -28.64
CA GLU A 211 -10.40 -16.31 -28.12
C GLU A 211 -10.25 -17.15 -26.83
N SER A 212 -9.01 -17.27 -26.34
CA SER A 212 -8.63 -18.17 -25.25
C SER A 212 -9.43 -18.00 -23.95
N GLY A 213 -9.87 -19.13 -23.39
CA GLY A 213 -10.36 -19.22 -22.02
C GLY A 213 -9.20 -19.28 -21.02
N ARG A 214 -9.24 -18.45 -19.98
CA ARG A 214 -8.20 -18.42 -18.93
C ARG A 214 -8.69 -18.92 -17.59
N ALA A 215 -9.90 -18.55 -17.22
CA ALA A 215 -10.55 -18.90 -15.97
C ALA A 215 -11.90 -19.57 -16.22
N ILE A 216 -12.25 -20.50 -15.37
CA ILE A 216 -13.56 -21.17 -15.38
C ILE A 216 -13.93 -21.54 -13.95
N GLU A 217 -15.16 -21.24 -13.53
CA GLU A 217 -15.64 -21.56 -12.19
C GLU A 217 -17.10 -22.02 -12.26
N VAL A 218 -17.51 -22.92 -11.38
CA VAL A 218 -18.88 -23.39 -11.27
C VAL A 218 -19.56 -22.66 -10.11
N THR A 219 -20.78 -22.14 -10.34
CA THR A 219 -21.54 -21.52 -9.25
C THR A 219 -21.83 -22.54 -8.13
N PRO A 220 -21.94 -22.09 -6.85
CA PRO A 220 -22.13 -22.99 -5.71
C PRO A 220 -23.37 -23.92 -5.84
N ASP A 221 -24.40 -23.47 -6.54
CA ASP A 221 -25.60 -24.29 -6.85
C ASP A 221 -25.41 -25.26 -8.02
N SER A 222 -24.26 -25.26 -8.67
CA SER A 222 -23.87 -26.05 -9.83
C SER A 222 -24.75 -25.86 -11.09
N LYS A 223 -25.54 -24.77 -11.17
CA LYS A 223 -26.45 -24.54 -12.31
C LYS A 223 -25.85 -23.64 -13.39
N SER A 224 -24.75 -22.97 -13.10
CA SER A 224 -24.09 -22.08 -14.05
C SER A 224 -22.58 -22.28 -14.02
N VAL A 225 -21.95 -21.94 -15.15
CA VAL A 225 -20.50 -21.88 -15.29
C VAL A 225 -20.13 -20.44 -15.63
N LEU A 226 -19.18 -19.90 -14.92
CA LEU A 226 -18.57 -18.59 -15.12
C LEU A 226 -17.36 -18.78 -16.01
N LEU A 227 -17.32 -18.06 -17.14
CA LEU A 227 -16.25 -18.14 -18.13
C LEU A 227 -15.45 -16.84 -18.12
N GLY A 228 -14.14 -16.94 -18.00
CA GLY A 228 -13.20 -15.81 -18.05
C GLY A 228 -12.09 -16.04 -19.08
N GLY A 229 -11.64 -14.96 -19.73
CA GLY A 229 -10.55 -15.09 -20.72
C GLY A 229 -10.34 -13.84 -21.57
N ASP A 230 -9.85 -14.05 -22.79
CA ASP A 230 -9.49 -13.00 -23.75
C ASP A 230 -10.63 -12.72 -24.77
N PHE A 231 -11.68 -13.52 -24.78
CA PHE A 231 -12.71 -13.57 -25.80
C PHE A 231 -13.59 -12.32 -25.87
N PHE A 232 -14.18 -12.08 -27.05
CA PHE A 232 -15.18 -11.02 -27.33
C PHE A 232 -16.58 -11.60 -27.56
N THR A 233 -16.68 -12.90 -27.87
CA THR A 233 -17.95 -13.58 -28.08
C THR A 233 -17.98 -14.96 -27.46
N VAL A 234 -19.16 -15.42 -27.03
CA VAL A 234 -19.45 -16.81 -26.64
C VAL A 234 -20.71 -17.26 -27.36
N ASN A 235 -20.64 -18.38 -28.11
CA ASN A 235 -21.71 -18.88 -28.95
C ASN A 235 -22.31 -17.82 -29.89
N GLY A 236 -21.47 -16.89 -30.39
CA GLY A 236 -21.89 -15.79 -31.24
C GLY A 236 -22.55 -14.62 -30.52
N ALA A 237 -22.78 -14.71 -29.21
CA ALA A 237 -23.27 -13.57 -28.41
C ALA A 237 -22.09 -12.69 -27.97
N GLY A 238 -22.19 -11.38 -28.18
CA GLY A 238 -21.17 -10.42 -27.76
C GLY A 238 -21.03 -10.38 -26.24
N SER A 239 -19.86 -10.77 -25.73
CA SER A 239 -19.53 -10.75 -24.31
C SER A 239 -18.01 -10.66 -24.15
N HIS A 240 -17.50 -9.53 -23.65
CA HIS A 240 -16.06 -9.36 -23.55
C HIS A 240 -15.51 -9.90 -22.23
N ALA A 241 -14.55 -10.81 -22.33
CA ALA A 241 -13.71 -11.37 -21.27
C ALA A 241 -14.46 -12.15 -20.17
N LEU A 242 -15.78 -12.00 -20.02
CA LEU A 242 -16.59 -12.65 -18.98
C LEU A 242 -17.95 -13.04 -19.58
N ALA A 243 -18.42 -14.25 -19.26
CA ALA A 243 -19.78 -14.71 -19.59
C ALA A 243 -20.30 -15.70 -18.53
N VAL A 244 -21.62 -15.81 -18.39
CA VAL A 244 -22.26 -16.84 -17.58
C VAL A 244 -23.07 -17.74 -18.49
N VAL A 245 -22.86 -19.06 -18.40
CA VAL A 245 -23.54 -20.03 -19.19
C VAL A 245 -24.22 -21.08 -18.32
N ASP A 246 -25.20 -21.79 -18.90
CA ASP A 246 -25.85 -22.95 -18.27
C ASP A 246 -24.84 -24.08 -18.13
N SER A 247 -24.80 -24.75 -16.98
CA SER A 247 -23.81 -25.77 -16.69
C SER A 247 -24.01 -27.08 -17.50
N ALA A 248 -25.20 -27.40 -17.91
CA ALA A 248 -25.48 -28.63 -18.68
C ALA A 248 -25.29 -28.42 -20.18
N SER A 249 -25.77 -27.30 -20.71
CA SER A 249 -25.84 -27.07 -22.17
C SER A 249 -24.76 -26.10 -22.69
N GLY A 250 -24.23 -25.19 -21.86
CA GLY A 250 -23.36 -24.09 -22.30
C GLY A 250 -24.12 -22.90 -22.90
N THR A 251 -25.48 -22.90 -22.82
CA THR A 251 -26.28 -21.76 -23.30
C THR A 251 -25.98 -20.49 -22.50
N VAL A 252 -25.78 -19.38 -23.19
CA VAL A 252 -25.43 -18.07 -22.55
C VAL A 252 -26.62 -17.58 -21.71
N LYS A 253 -26.37 -17.30 -20.43
CA LYS A 253 -27.32 -16.71 -19.47
C LYS A 253 -27.09 -15.24 -19.25
N LYS A 254 -25.83 -14.79 -19.27
CA LYS A 254 -25.43 -13.39 -19.05
C LYS A 254 -24.21 -13.04 -19.88
N THR A 255 -24.23 -11.86 -20.48
CA THR A 255 -23.12 -11.27 -21.22
C THR A 255 -22.66 -9.96 -20.58
N TYR A 256 -21.41 -9.59 -20.84
CA TYR A 256 -20.77 -8.38 -20.33
C TYR A 256 -20.10 -7.59 -21.45
N GLY A 257 -20.49 -6.34 -21.63
CA GLY A 257 -19.94 -5.45 -22.64
C GLY A 257 -19.15 -4.26 -22.07
N ASN A 258 -19.05 -4.17 -20.74
CA ASN A 258 -18.44 -3.03 -20.05
C ASN A 258 -17.01 -3.26 -19.57
N ILE A 259 -16.39 -4.39 -19.92
CA ILE A 259 -14.96 -4.65 -19.70
C ILE A 259 -14.20 -4.02 -20.88
N PRO A 260 -13.19 -3.16 -20.64
CA PRO A 260 -12.44 -2.50 -21.71
C PRO A 260 -11.77 -3.51 -22.68
N PRO A 261 -11.67 -3.21 -23.98
CA PRO A 261 -11.25 -4.16 -25.01
C PRO A 261 -9.84 -4.74 -24.84
N LEU A 262 -8.95 -4.08 -24.09
CA LEU A 262 -7.60 -4.59 -23.82
C LEU A 262 -7.48 -5.29 -22.45
N SER A 263 -8.59 -5.49 -21.76
CA SER A 263 -8.64 -6.17 -20.46
C SER A 263 -9.12 -7.61 -20.61
N ILE A 264 -8.59 -8.49 -19.79
CA ILE A 264 -8.88 -9.92 -19.74
C ILE A 264 -9.23 -10.36 -18.33
N VAL A 265 -10.02 -11.43 -18.18
CA VAL A 265 -10.30 -12.05 -16.89
C VAL A 265 -9.31 -13.20 -16.68
N MET A 266 -8.46 -13.06 -15.65
CA MET A 266 -7.39 -14.00 -15.31
C MET A 266 -7.83 -15.08 -14.35
N ASP A 267 -8.72 -14.73 -13.41
CA ASP A 267 -9.19 -15.62 -12.35
C ASP A 267 -10.64 -15.30 -11.96
N ILE A 268 -11.37 -16.33 -11.54
CA ILE A 268 -12.74 -16.22 -11.03
C ILE A 268 -12.84 -17.08 -9.77
N ALA A 269 -13.40 -16.50 -8.70
CA ALA A 269 -13.71 -17.22 -7.48
C ALA A 269 -15.09 -16.87 -6.96
N THR A 270 -15.72 -17.79 -6.22
CA THR A 270 -17.06 -17.61 -5.66
C THR A 270 -17.08 -17.69 -4.14
N ASP A 271 -17.98 -16.94 -3.51
CA ASP A 271 -18.48 -17.22 -2.16
C ASP A 271 -19.96 -17.66 -2.22
N ALA A 272 -20.66 -17.64 -1.11
CA ALA A 272 -22.07 -18.07 -1.06
C ALA A 272 -23.03 -17.16 -1.84
N THR A 273 -22.68 -15.89 -2.08
CA THR A 273 -23.58 -14.86 -2.61
C THR A 273 -23.05 -14.12 -3.82
N SER A 274 -21.75 -14.17 -4.03
CA SER A 274 -21.05 -13.35 -5.02
C SER A 274 -20.00 -14.17 -5.77
N PHE A 275 -19.63 -13.69 -6.95
CA PHE A 275 -18.40 -14.10 -7.60
C PHE A 275 -17.51 -12.87 -7.87
N TYR A 276 -16.24 -13.12 -7.97
CA TYR A 276 -15.19 -12.10 -8.09
C TYR A 276 -14.30 -12.41 -9.28
N THR A 277 -13.85 -11.36 -9.97
CA THR A 277 -12.88 -11.50 -11.06
C THR A 277 -11.59 -10.77 -10.75
N GLY A 278 -10.46 -11.41 -11.09
CA GLY A 278 -9.16 -10.76 -11.22
C GLY A 278 -8.91 -10.41 -12.68
N ASN A 279 -8.52 -9.16 -12.95
CA ASN A 279 -8.39 -8.66 -14.31
C ASN A 279 -6.97 -8.18 -14.60
N GLN A 280 -6.54 -8.36 -15.84
CA GLN A 280 -5.29 -7.86 -16.40
C GLN A 280 -5.56 -7.10 -17.69
N GLY A 281 -4.91 -5.96 -17.87
CA GLY A 281 -4.92 -5.21 -19.13
C GLY A 281 -3.51 -4.93 -19.66
N ASN A 282 -3.44 -4.53 -20.93
CA ASN A 282 -2.18 -4.19 -21.59
C ASN A 282 -2.24 -2.75 -22.10
N ALA A 283 -1.50 -1.84 -21.48
CA ALA A 283 -1.41 -0.42 -21.80
C ALA A 283 -2.42 0.51 -21.10
N GLY A 284 -2.27 1.83 -21.26
CA GLY A 284 -3.10 2.84 -20.60
C GLY A 284 -4.58 2.78 -21.01
N GLY A 285 -5.46 3.09 -20.06
CA GLY A 285 -6.91 3.08 -20.28
C GLY A 285 -7.58 1.71 -20.18
N VAL A 286 -6.88 0.71 -19.67
CA VAL A 286 -7.37 -0.65 -19.43
C VAL A 286 -7.89 -0.81 -18.00
N PHE A 287 -8.52 -1.96 -17.73
CA PHE A 287 -8.95 -2.37 -16.41
C PHE A 287 -8.10 -3.54 -15.91
N ASP A 288 -7.36 -3.34 -14.82
CA ASP A 288 -6.41 -4.29 -14.22
C ASP A 288 -6.89 -4.86 -12.88
N GLY A 289 -7.94 -4.32 -12.30
CA GLY A 289 -8.31 -4.50 -10.90
C GLY A 289 -9.17 -5.74 -10.64
N ARG A 290 -10.18 -5.56 -9.79
CA ARG A 290 -11.09 -6.61 -9.31
C ARG A 290 -12.53 -6.16 -9.44
N THR A 291 -13.43 -7.10 -9.72
CA THR A 291 -14.86 -6.80 -9.76
C THR A 291 -15.62 -7.84 -8.96
N ALA A 292 -16.64 -7.43 -8.22
CA ALA A 292 -17.60 -8.32 -7.56
C ALA A 292 -18.95 -8.28 -8.27
N PHE A 293 -19.56 -9.44 -8.38
CA PHE A 293 -20.87 -9.65 -9.00
C PHE A 293 -21.79 -10.43 -8.06
N ASN A 294 -23.08 -10.20 -8.14
CA ASN A 294 -24.08 -10.95 -7.40
C ASN A 294 -24.35 -12.28 -8.11
N LEU A 295 -24.35 -13.40 -7.39
CA LEU A 295 -24.70 -14.73 -7.96
C LEU A 295 -26.20 -14.87 -8.29
N GLY A 296 -27.09 -14.07 -7.68
CA GLY A 296 -28.53 -14.19 -7.91
C GLY A 296 -29.00 -13.64 -9.26
N ASP A 297 -28.37 -12.58 -9.76
CA ASP A 297 -28.75 -11.91 -11.01
C ASP A 297 -27.56 -11.64 -11.95
N PHE A 298 -26.36 -12.00 -11.52
CA PHE A 298 -25.09 -11.80 -12.21
C PHE A 298 -24.76 -10.33 -12.54
N ASN A 299 -25.36 -9.38 -11.82
CA ASN A 299 -25.05 -7.96 -11.97
C ASN A 299 -23.81 -7.56 -11.15
N GLU A 300 -23.09 -6.58 -11.67
CA GLU A 300 -21.93 -6.00 -10.99
C GLU A 300 -22.36 -5.29 -9.70
N LYS A 301 -21.63 -5.55 -8.61
CA LYS A 301 -21.82 -4.93 -7.30
C LYS A 301 -20.90 -3.74 -7.12
N TRP A 302 -19.61 -3.94 -7.39
CA TRP A 302 -18.56 -2.93 -7.28
C TRP A 302 -17.36 -3.30 -8.16
N ARG A 303 -16.58 -2.30 -8.51
CA ARG A 303 -15.35 -2.43 -9.29
C ARG A 303 -14.21 -1.66 -8.61
N ASP A 304 -13.14 -2.35 -8.30
CA ASP A 304 -11.87 -1.79 -7.85
C ASP A 304 -10.96 -1.61 -9.07
N ARG A 305 -10.62 -0.36 -9.37
CA ARG A 305 -9.89 0.04 -10.57
C ARG A 305 -8.41 0.35 -10.31
N CYS A 306 -7.83 -0.25 -9.25
CA CYS A 306 -6.38 -0.16 -9.06
C CYS A 306 -5.64 -0.67 -10.29
N LEU A 307 -4.64 0.07 -10.75
CA LEU A 307 -3.76 -0.35 -11.83
C LEU A 307 -2.70 -1.35 -11.32
N GLY A 308 -2.40 -2.34 -12.13
CA GLY A 308 -1.50 -3.45 -11.83
C GLY A 308 -2.23 -4.79 -11.84
N ALA A 309 -1.96 -5.61 -12.86
CA ALA A 309 -2.68 -6.85 -13.18
C ALA A 309 -2.98 -7.73 -11.96
N THR A 310 -4.26 -8.04 -11.75
CA THR A 310 -4.72 -8.96 -10.71
C THR A 310 -4.76 -10.38 -11.27
N GLN A 311 -3.93 -11.25 -10.72
CA GLN A 311 -3.72 -12.63 -11.20
C GLN A 311 -4.64 -13.64 -10.53
N SER A 312 -4.99 -13.42 -9.25
CA SER A 312 -5.88 -14.32 -8.51
C SER A 312 -6.70 -13.56 -7.47
N VAL A 313 -7.90 -14.04 -7.21
CA VAL A 313 -8.82 -13.55 -6.19
C VAL A 313 -9.27 -14.71 -5.31
N LEU A 314 -9.33 -14.48 -4.00
CA LEU A 314 -9.67 -15.50 -3.01
C LEU A 314 -10.63 -14.91 -1.97
N PRO A 315 -11.94 -15.09 -2.10
CA PRO A 315 -12.90 -14.72 -1.06
C PRO A 315 -12.79 -15.71 0.11
N TYR A 316 -12.56 -15.20 1.30
CA TYR A 316 -12.47 -16.01 2.50
C TYR A 316 -12.91 -15.21 3.74
N ASP A 317 -13.89 -15.73 4.47
CA ASP A 317 -14.41 -15.16 5.73
C ASP A 317 -14.79 -13.67 5.64
N GLY A 318 -15.49 -13.28 4.56
CA GLY A 318 -15.93 -11.90 4.32
C GLY A 318 -14.84 -10.94 3.83
N VAL A 319 -13.65 -11.46 3.52
CA VAL A 319 -12.52 -10.73 2.96
C VAL A 319 -12.18 -11.26 1.57
N LEU A 320 -11.98 -10.37 0.63
CA LEU A 320 -11.40 -10.67 -0.68
C LEU A 320 -9.90 -10.43 -0.63
N TYR A 321 -9.13 -11.51 -0.65
CA TYR A 321 -7.69 -11.47 -0.86
C TYR A 321 -7.39 -11.45 -2.35
N SER A 322 -6.36 -10.73 -2.76
CA SER A 322 -5.96 -10.67 -4.16
C SER A 322 -4.45 -10.66 -4.32
N SER A 323 -3.97 -11.39 -5.34
CA SER A 323 -2.61 -11.29 -5.84
C SER A 323 -2.57 -10.35 -7.04
N SER A 324 -1.65 -9.39 -7.03
CA SER A 324 -1.57 -8.32 -8.01
C SER A 324 -0.14 -7.80 -8.09
N HIS A 325 0.11 -6.76 -8.88
CA HIS A 325 1.25 -5.85 -8.73
C HIS A 325 0.75 -4.39 -8.70
N ALA A 326 -0.27 -4.15 -7.86
CA ALA A 326 -0.94 -2.86 -7.78
C ALA A 326 0.04 -1.72 -7.49
N HIS A 327 -0.01 -0.66 -8.29
CA HIS A 327 0.90 0.48 -8.19
C HIS A 327 0.20 1.85 -8.19
N ASP A 328 -1.06 1.92 -8.64
CA ASP A 328 -1.87 3.14 -8.60
C ASP A 328 -3.33 2.78 -8.27
N CYS A 329 -3.79 3.16 -7.09
CA CYS A 329 -5.16 3.03 -6.60
C CYS A 329 -5.82 4.40 -6.38
N SER A 330 -5.36 5.45 -7.03
CA SER A 330 -5.90 6.81 -6.89
C SER A 330 -7.38 6.91 -7.29
N THR A 331 -7.84 6.08 -8.23
CA THR A 331 -9.26 5.96 -8.59
C THR A 331 -10.13 5.45 -7.44
N GLU A 332 -9.54 4.73 -6.49
CA GLU A 332 -10.19 4.24 -5.27
C GLU A 332 -10.00 5.19 -4.08
N LEU A 333 -9.37 6.36 -4.28
CA LEU A 333 -8.99 7.34 -3.25
C LEU A 333 -7.99 6.76 -2.23
N GLU A 334 -7.10 5.90 -2.69
CA GLU A 334 -6.05 5.30 -1.89
C GLU A 334 -4.68 5.82 -2.36
N PHE A 335 -3.74 4.95 -2.67
CA PHE A 335 -2.39 5.38 -3.05
C PHE A 335 -2.26 5.67 -4.55
N PRO A 336 -1.56 6.73 -4.93
CA PRO A 336 -1.20 7.01 -6.32
C PRO A 336 0.05 6.24 -6.74
N GLU A 337 0.42 6.36 -8.04
CA GLU A 337 1.69 5.85 -8.54
C GLU A 337 2.89 6.50 -7.84
N GLU A 338 3.59 5.73 -7.01
CA GLU A 338 4.77 6.15 -6.25
C GLU A 338 5.98 5.21 -6.46
N GLY A 339 5.97 4.39 -7.52
CA GLY A 339 7.02 3.39 -7.80
C GLY A 339 7.00 2.19 -6.86
N LYS A 340 6.06 2.11 -5.94
CA LYS A 340 5.82 0.94 -5.10
C LYS A 340 4.83 0.00 -5.79
N ARG A 341 4.94 -1.29 -5.48
CA ARG A 341 4.00 -2.32 -5.91
C ARG A 341 3.53 -3.12 -4.72
N LEU A 342 2.22 -3.26 -4.58
CA LEU A 342 1.59 -4.11 -3.58
C LEU A 342 1.16 -5.40 -4.27
N TYR A 343 1.76 -6.51 -3.85
CA TYR A 343 1.60 -7.81 -4.49
C TYR A 343 0.51 -8.67 -3.87
N LEU A 344 0.25 -8.49 -2.58
CA LEU A 344 -0.87 -9.10 -1.87
C LEU A 344 -1.65 -8.01 -1.15
N MET A 345 -2.96 -8.07 -1.27
CA MET A 345 -3.88 -7.10 -0.65
C MET A 345 -5.14 -7.80 -0.19
N ALA A 346 -5.82 -7.18 0.78
CA ALA A 346 -7.10 -7.62 1.31
C ALA A 346 -8.09 -6.46 1.35
N GLN A 347 -9.36 -6.73 1.05
CA GLN A 347 -10.46 -5.78 1.17
C GLN A 347 -11.73 -6.53 1.57
N PRO A 348 -12.74 -5.88 2.20
CA PRO A 348 -14.01 -6.54 2.45
C PRO A 348 -14.66 -7.04 1.15
N THR A 349 -15.38 -8.14 1.22
CA THR A 349 -16.15 -8.67 0.06
C THR A 349 -17.31 -7.76 -0.34
N ASP A 350 -17.77 -6.90 0.60
CA ASP A 350 -18.84 -5.93 0.37
C ASP A 350 -18.67 -4.69 1.27
N HIS A 351 -19.37 -3.61 0.94
CA HIS A 351 -19.43 -2.40 1.76
C HIS A 351 -20.17 -2.65 3.07
N LYS A 352 -19.62 -2.18 4.20
CA LYS A 352 -20.27 -2.25 5.53
C LYS A 352 -21.40 -1.23 5.74
N ALA A 353 -21.43 -0.18 4.92
CA ALA A 353 -22.41 0.92 4.93
C ALA A 353 -22.97 1.08 3.51
N PRO A 354 -23.97 1.96 3.28
CA PRO A 354 -24.41 2.21 1.91
C PRO A 354 -23.22 2.41 0.99
N ALA A 355 -23.20 1.70 -0.12
CA ALA A 355 -22.16 1.82 -1.12
C ALA A 355 -21.97 3.29 -1.52
N PRO A 356 -20.74 3.75 -1.81
CA PRO A 356 -20.52 5.12 -2.29
C PRO A 356 -21.28 5.36 -3.58
N ALA A 357 -21.56 6.62 -3.87
CA ALA A 357 -22.19 6.99 -5.15
C ALA A 357 -21.28 6.52 -6.31
N PRO A 358 -21.88 6.02 -7.40
CA PRO A 358 -21.11 5.62 -8.58
C PRO A 358 -20.26 6.78 -9.13
N VAL A 359 -19.04 6.44 -9.56
CA VAL A 359 -18.13 7.34 -10.26
C VAL A 359 -17.86 6.75 -11.65
N ASP A 360 -18.09 7.52 -12.71
CA ASP A 360 -17.99 7.03 -14.09
C ASP A 360 -18.88 5.79 -14.38
N GLY A 361 -20.02 5.72 -13.70
CA GLY A 361 -21.00 4.64 -13.85
C GLY A 361 -20.70 3.38 -13.01
N PHE A 362 -19.64 3.37 -12.19
CA PHE A 362 -19.25 2.24 -11.36
C PHE A 362 -19.24 2.58 -9.87
N VAL A 363 -19.70 1.64 -9.03
CA VAL A 363 -19.50 1.71 -7.60
C VAL A 363 -18.05 1.30 -7.31
N ARG A 364 -17.30 2.13 -6.56
CA ARG A 364 -15.93 1.78 -6.15
C ARG A 364 -15.91 0.53 -5.27
N GLY A 365 -14.79 -0.18 -5.28
CA GLY A 365 -14.54 -1.28 -4.36
C GLY A 365 -14.47 -0.82 -2.89
N PRO A 366 -14.70 -1.73 -1.91
CA PRO A 366 -14.43 -1.45 -0.52
C PRO A 366 -12.94 -1.10 -0.30
N ARG A 367 -12.67 -0.20 0.65
CA ARG A 367 -11.30 0.22 0.99
C ARG A 367 -10.45 -0.98 1.44
N LYS A 368 -9.15 -0.98 1.07
CA LYS A 368 -8.18 -1.99 1.48
C LYS A 368 -8.05 -2.03 3.01
N LEU A 369 -7.87 -3.24 3.52
CA LEU A 369 -7.58 -3.53 4.91
C LEU A 369 -6.09 -3.36 5.19
N GLY A 370 -5.70 -3.29 6.45
CA GLY A 370 -4.30 -3.20 6.87
C GLY A 370 -3.56 -4.53 6.77
N TRP A 371 -3.57 -5.17 5.59
CA TRP A 371 -2.92 -6.44 5.34
C TRP A 371 -2.12 -6.41 4.03
N PHE A 372 -0.80 -6.35 4.16
CA PHE A 372 0.13 -6.12 3.06
C PHE A 372 1.42 -6.95 3.21
N PRO A 373 1.37 -8.29 3.11
CA PRO A 373 2.59 -9.09 3.04
C PRO A 373 3.45 -8.61 1.88
N ALA A 374 4.72 -8.33 2.12
CA ALA A 374 5.59 -7.74 1.12
C ALA A 374 6.27 -8.83 0.27
N LEU A 375 5.81 -8.98 -0.97
CA LEU A 375 6.43 -9.83 -1.99
C LEU A 375 7.10 -8.95 -3.06
N ASN A 376 7.88 -9.59 -3.95
CA ASN A 376 8.43 -8.94 -5.15
C ASN A 376 7.90 -9.56 -6.44
N GLY A 377 8.20 -8.94 -7.58
CA GLY A 377 7.76 -9.39 -8.89
C GLY A 377 8.42 -10.67 -9.39
N GLY A 378 9.53 -11.08 -8.79
CA GLY A 378 10.30 -12.24 -9.29
C GLY A 378 11.22 -11.89 -10.46
N ILE A 379 11.69 -12.91 -11.15
CA ILE A 379 12.78 -12.79 -12.16
C ILE A 379 12.37 -13.24 -13.56
N HIS A 380 11.14 -13.70 -13.77
CA HIS A 380 10.67 -14.18 -15.08
C HIS A 380 9.84 -13.12 -15.80
N GLU A 381 8.59 -12.94 -15.38
CA GLU A 381 7.66 -11.97 -16.00
C GLU A 381 7.47 -10.71 -15.15
N GLY A 382 7.95 -10.71 -13.89
CA GLY A 382 7.85 -9.58 -12.99
C GLY A 382 6.46 -9.38 -12.37
N ILE A 383 5.60 -10.40 -12.44
CA ILE A 383 4.21 -10.37 -11.97
C ILE A 383 4.09 -10.67 -10.48
N GLY A 384 4.98 -11.52 -9.93
CA GLY A 384 4.97 -11.90 -8.52
C GLY A 384 4.04 -13.07 -8.21
N PRO A 385 3.12 -12.95 -7.22
CA PRO A 385 2.17 -14.00 -6.87
C PRO A 385 1.09 -14.16 -7.94
N ARG A 386 0.68 -15.42 -8.19
CA ARG A 386 -0.23 -15.79 -9.27
C ARG A 386 -1.44 -16.59 -8.84
N VAL A 387 -1.36 -17.27 -7.70
CA VAL A 387 -2.41 -18.17 -7.22
C VAL A 387 -2.42 -18.23 -5.71
N MET A 388 -3.60 -18.37 -5.12
CA MET A 388 -3.79 -18.48 -3.68
C MET A 388 -4.80 -19.60 -3.37
N VAL A 389 -4.60 -20.29 -2.23
CA VAL A 389 -5.56 -21.27 -1.70
C VAL A 389 -5.48 -21.30 -0.17
N VAL A 390 -6.61 -21.55 0.49
CA VAL A 390 -6.63 -21.77 1.94
C VAL A 390 -6.68 -23.29 2.22
N ALA A 391 -5.69 -23.78 2.97
CA ALA A 391 -5.63 -25.14 3.47
C ALA A 391 -5.80 -25.16 4.99
N GLU A 392 -6.43 -26.22 5.51
CA GLU A 392 -6.67 -26.39 6.94
C GLU A 392 -5.91 -27.61 7.47
N LYS A 393 -5.32 -27.49 8.66
CA LYS A 393 -4.79 -28.61 9.40
C LYS A 393 -4.98 -28.41 10.90
N GLY A 394 -5.78 -29.29 11.51
CA GLY A 394 -6.28 -29.05 12.88
C GLY A 394 -7.19 -27.84 12.93
N THR A 395 -6.96 -26.93 13.85
CA THR A 395 -7.69 -25.67 14.01
C THR A 395 -7.05 -24.50 13.26
N THR A 396 -5.82 -24.66 12.76
CA THR A 396 -5.09 -23.59 12.06
C THR A 396 -5.38 -23.63 10.57
N LYS A 397 -5.59 -22.48 10.01
CA LYS A 397 -5.77 -22.26 8.57
C LYS A 397 -4.51 -21.61 8.01
N TYR A 398 -4.16 -22.00 6.80
CA TYR A 398 -2.97 -21.55 6.11
C TYR A 398 -3.35 -21.03 4.73
N MET A 399 -3.12 -19.75 4.46
CA MET A 399 -3.13 -19.22 3.11
C MET A 399 -1.82 -19.58 2.43
N TRP A 400 -1.89 -20.36 1.37
CA TRP A 400 -0.78 -20.67 0.49
C TRP A 400 -0.80 -19.75 -0.71
N VAL A 401 0.37 -19.22 -1.05
CA VAL A 401 0.56 -18.30 -2.17
C VAL A 401 1.63 -18.87 -3.08
N GLY A 402 1.29 -19.04 -4.36
CA GLY A 402 2.19 -19.49 -5.41
C GLY A 402 2.46 -18.40 -6.45
N GLY A 403 3.63 -18.44 -7.09
CA GLY A 403 3.97 -17.48 -8.14
C GLY A 403 5.43 -17.55 -8.58
N GLU A 404 6.02 -16.41 -8.91
CA GLU A 404 7.41 -16.28 -9.34
C GLU A 404 8.26 -15.37 -8.44
N PHE A 405 7.69 -14.90 -7.33
CA PHE A 405 8.41 -14.06 -6.37
C PHE A 405 9.66 -14.76 -5.82
N THR A 406 10.63 -13.97 -5.38
CA THR A 406 11.90 -14.46 -4.80
C THR A 406 12.17 -13.98 -3.39
N THR A 407 11.32 -13.08 -2.88
CA THR A 407 11.37 -12.60 -1.50
C THR A 407 9.97 -12.47 -0.90
N VAL A 408 9.86 -12.70 0.41
CA VAL A 408 8.68 -12.42 1.22
C VAL A 408 9.14 -11.68 2.48
N ASN A 409 8.54 -10.52 2.77
CA ASN A 409 8.89 -9.67 3.91
C ASN A 409 10.40 -9.33 4.00
N GLY A 410 11.07 -9.20 2.83
CA GLY A 410 12.49 -8.94 2.75
C GLY A 410 13.40 -10.16 2.92
N ALA A 411 12.85 -11.32 3.29
CA ALA A 411 13.61 -12.58 3.39
C ALA A 411 13.57 -13.36 2.06
N PRO A 412 14.65 -14.06 1.68
CA PRO A 412 14.66 -14.92 0.50
C PRO A 412 13.64 -16.07 0.65
N GLN A 413 12.67 -16.13 -0.28
CA GLN A 413 11.64 -17.17 -0.37
C GLN A 413 11.11 -17.21 -1.80
N GLN A 414 11.29 -18.32 -2.50
CA GLN A 414 10.97 -18.40 -3.93
C GLN A 414 9.71 -19.22 -4.22
N GLY A 415 8.84 -18.67 -5.04
CA GLY A 415 7.74 -19.35 -5.74
C GLY A 415 6.60 -19.85 -4.87
N LEU A 416 6.82 -20.20 -3.61
CA LEU A 416 5.81 -20.63 -2.65
C LEU A 416 6.03 -19.99 -1.29
N THR A 417 4.95 -19.57 -0.65
CA THR A 417 4.92 -19.18 0.77
C THR A 417 3.59 -19.54 1.40
N ARG A 418 3.51 -19.51 2.74
CA ARG A 418 2.27 -19.71 3.49
C ARG A 418 2.21 -18.77 4.68
N LEU A 419 1.00 -18.31 4.97
CA LEU A 419 0.65 -17.38 6.05
C LEU A 419 -0.39 -18.09 6.93
N ALA A 420 -0.28 -17.98 8.24
CA ALA A 420 -1.18 -18.68 9.16
C ALA A 420 -2.28 -17.79 9.71
N SER A 421 -3.38 -18.39 10.20
CA SER A 421 -4.46 -17.69 10.90
C SER A 421 -4.14 -17.40 12.38
N THR A 422 -2.96 -17.77 12.86
CA THR A 422 -2.51 -17.58 14.24
C THR A 422 -1.00 -17.44 14.28
N GLY A 423 -0.47 -16.90 15.38
CA GLY A 423 0.97 -16.84 15.58
C GLY A 423 1.61 -15.61 14.95
N ASP A 424 0.91 -14.50 14.98
CA ASP A 424 1.48 -13.21 14.63
C ASP A 424 2.68 -12.90 15.55
N VAL A 425 3.84 -12.73 14.92
CA VAL A 425 5.13 -12.44 15.59
C VAL A 425 5.82 -11.21 14.98
N GLY A 426 5.21 -10.64 13.92
CA GLY A 426 5.70 -9.49 13.22
C GLY A 426 5.53 -8.22 14.04
N ALA A 427 6.61 -7.62 14.54
CA ALA A 427 6.50 -6.35 15.26
C ALA A 427 6.38 -5.15 14.30
N PRO A 428 5.63 -4.10 14.69
CA PRO A 428 5.57 -2.86 13.94
C PRO A 428 6.97 -2.24 13.71
N THR A 429 7.13 -1.50 12.63
CA THR A 429 8.36 -0.76 12.36
C THR A 429 8.66 0.25 13.47
N THR A 430 9.93 0.47 13.75
CA THR A 430 10.37 1.44 14.77
C THR A 430 9.87 2.85 14.43
N PRO A 431 9.18 3.56 15.36
CA PRO A 431 8.76 4.93 15.15
C PRO A 431 9.96 5.87 14.92
N VAL A 432 9.77 6.91 14.09
CA VAL A 432 10.73 8.00 13.92
C VAL A 432 10.19 9.20 14.69
N ALA A 433 10.74 9.47 15.87
CA ALA A 433 10.24 10.49 16.78
C ALA A 433 11.04 11.78 16.71
N SER A 434 10.34 12.92 16.88
CA SER A 434 10.91 14.24 17.10
C SER A 434 10.28 14.92 18.31
N ALA A 435 10.97 15.89 18.91
CA ALA A 435 10.45 16.67 20.02
C ALA A 435 10.81 18.16 19.82
N SER A 436 9.83 19.03 20.05
CA SER A 436 10.03 20.47 19.96
C SER A 436 9.27 21.21 21.06
N SER A 437 9.76 22.40 21.43
CA SER A 437 9.08 23.27 22.38
C SER A 437 9.24 24.72 21.91
N VAL A 438 8.13 25.45 21.81
CA VAL A 438 8.10 26.85 21.37
C VAL A 438 7.64 27.79 22.49
N LYS A 439 7.24 27.26 23.63
CA LYS A 439 6.81 28.01 24.80
C LYS A 439 7.17 27.30 26.11
N PRO A 440 7.27 28.02 27.26
CA PRO A 440 7.51 27.40 28.54
C PRO A 440 6.46 26.35 28.91
N ALA A 441 6.89 25.33 29.66
CA ALA A 441 6.04 24.28 30.22
C ALA A 441 5.27 23.42 29.19
N GLU A 442 5.78 23.32 27.95
CA GLU A 442 5.18 22.48 26.92
C GLU A 442 6.26 21.89 26.02
N VAL A 443 6.16 20.57 25.73
CA VAL A 443 6.91 19.87 24.68
C VAL A 443 5.91 19.14 23.80
N GLN A 444 6.02 19.32 22.50
CA GLN A 444 5.34 18.49 21.53
C GLN A 444 6.26 17.37 21.06
N VAL A 445 5.84 16.12 21.29
CA VAL A 445 6.47 14.91 20.77
C VAL A 445 5.67 14.44 19.56
N ARG A 446 6.32 14.20 18.44
CA ARG A 446 5.71 13.81 17.18
C ARG A 446 6.42 12.59 16.62
N TRP A 447 5.69 11.75 15.89
CA TRP A 447 6.26 10.64 15.16
C TRP A 447 5.37 10.28 13.98
N ARG A 448 5.96 9.82 12.88
CA ARG A 448 5.19 9.17 11.83
C ARG A 448 4.71 7.83 12.35
N THR A 449 3.44 7.46 12.09
CA THR A 449 2.90 6.17 12.51
C THR A 449 3.72 5.02 11.93
N SER A 450 3.92 3.98 12.73
CA SER A 450 4.65 2.78 12.34
C SER A 450 3.84 1.97 11.34
N LEU A 451 4.53 1.20 10.51
CA LEU A 451 3.91 0.21 9.65
C LEU A 451 3.90 -1.14 10.38
N ASP A 452 2.74 -1.74 10.43
CA ASP A 452 2.52 -3.15 10.64
C ASP A 452 1.89 -3.75 9.37
N ARG A 453 2.14 -5.03 9.08
CA ARG A 453 1.70 -5.63 7.83
C ARG A 453 0.31 -6.25 7.88
N ASP A 454 -0.22 -6.48 9.07
CA ASP A 454 -1.54 -7.10 9.32
C ASP A 454 -2.35 -6.37 10.40
N ASP A 455 -1.78 -5.34 11.05
CA ASP A 455 -2.48 -4.48 11.98
C ASP A 455 -2.50 -3.03 11.50
N SER A 456 -3.69 -2.48 11.33
CA SER A 456 -3.87 -1.06 10.98
C SER A 456 -3.95 -0.14 12.20
N LYS A 457 -4.15 -0.68 13.41
CA LYS A 457 -4.29 0.10 14.64
C LYS A 457 -3.21 -0.28 15.65
N LEU A 458 -2.33 0.68 15.92
CA LEU A 458 -1.17 0.46 16.78
C LEU A 458 -1.26 1.25 18.09
N THR A 459 -0.75 0.67 19.16
CA THR A 459 -0.60 1.32 20.46
C THR A 459 0.79 1.91 20.60
N TYR A 460 0.89 3.24 20.79
CA TYR A 460 2.13 3.95 20.98
C TYR A 460 2.36 4.25 22.46
N ARG A 461 3.59 3.97 22.94
CA ARG A 461 4.03 4.34 24.30
C ARG A 461 5.19 5.32 24.21
N ILE A 462 5.04 6.46 24.86
CA ILE A 462 6.02 7.56 24.87
C ILE A 462 6.75 7.55 26.21
N TYR A 463 8.06 7.40 26.15
CA TYR A 463 8.96 7.36 27.33
C TYR A 463 9.75 8.64 27.43
N ARG A 464 9.87 9.19 28.64
CA ARG A 464 10.60 10.42 28.95
C ARG A 464 11.81 10.13 29.84
N ASN A 465 12.97 10.75 29.49
CA ASN A 465 14.21 10.72 30.29
C ASN A 465 14.68 9.31 30.66
N GLY A 466 14.48 8.31 29.78
CA GLY A 466 14.88 6.93 29.99
C GLY A 466 14.05 6.15 31.03
N SER A 467 12.91 6.70 31.47
CA SER A 467 11.99 5.98 32.37
C SER A 467 11.50 4.68 31.73
N ALA A 468 11.38 3.62 32.51
CA ALA A 468 10.78 2.37 32.08
C ALA A 468 9.24 2.46 32.01
N THR A 469 8.64 3.40 32.72
CA THR A 469 7.19 3.68 32.69
C THR A 469 6.92 4.72 31.63
N PRO A 470 5.98 4.48 30.68
CA PRO A 470 5.62 5.46 29.69
C PRO A 470 4.99 6.71 30.33
N ALA A 471 5.38 7.88 29.87
CA ALA A 471 4.77 9.15 30.23
C ALA A 471 3.39 9.32 29.61
N HIS A 472 3.16 8.68 28.46
CA HIS A 472 1.86 8.67 27.77
C HIS A 472 1.68 7.41 26.93
N THR A 473 0.41 7.03 26.70
CA THR A 473 0.03 5.93 25.82
C THR A 473 -1.20 6.35 25.01
N MET A 474 -1.16 6.08 23.70
CA MET A 474 -2.28 6.36 22.79
C MET A 474 -2.31 5.36 21.64
N THR A 475 -3.43 5.32 20.91
CA THR A 475 -3.56 4.53 19.67
C THR A 475 -3.62 5.44 18.45
N ALA A 476 -3.12 4.98 17.33
CA ALA A 476 -3.29 5.62 16.04
C ALA A 476 -3.38 4.58 14.93
N ASP A 477 -4.13 4.91 13.87
CA ASP A 477 -4.26 4.08 12.69
C ASP A 477 -3.09 4.32 11.72
N SER A 478 -2.69 3.27 11.00
CA SER A 478 -1.61 3.31 10.02
C SER A 478 -1.85 2.24 8.95
N LEU A 479 -1.66 2.60 7.69
CA LEU A 479 -1.70 1.68 6.54
C LEU A 479 -0.40 1.83 5.75
N GLU A 480 -0.06 0.86 4.89
CA GLU A 480 1.13 0.93 4.03
C GLU A 480 1.18 2.25 3.24
N PHE A 481 0.03 2.70 2.78
CA PHE A 481 -0.11 3.90 1.93
C PHE A 481 -0.64 5.14 2.68
N GLU A 482 -0.96 5.03 3.97
CA GLU A 482 -1.48 6.15 4.78
C GLU A 482 -0.88 6.08 6.19
N ARG A 483 0.21 6.79 6.38
CA ARG A 483 0.98 6.81 7.64
C ARG A 483 1.02 8.24 8.20
N PRO A 484 -0.07 8.71 8.84
CA PRO A 484 -0.14 10.06 9.35
C PRO A 484 0.88 10.31 10.47
N GLN A 485 1.22 11.57 10.67
CA GLN A 485 1.96 11.99 11.86
C GLN A 485 1.04 11.91 13.09
N ALA A 486 1.47 11.20 14.13
CA ALA A 486 0.87 11.24 15.45
C ALA A 486 1.64 12.19 16.38
N SER A 487 0.97 12.75 17.38
CA SER A 487 1.60 13.68 18.33
C SER A 487 1.00 13.58 19.72
N TRP A 488 1.83 13.96 20.71
CA TRP A 488 1.43 14.15 22.08
C TRP A 488 2.11 15.39 22.67
N THR A 489 1.36 16.16 23.48
CA THR A 489 1.88 17.35 24.15
C THR A 489 2.13 17.06 25.63
N ASP A 490 3.41 17.09 26.04
CA ASP A 490 3.80 17.00 27.45
C ASP A 490 3.73 18.40 28.10
N THR A 491 2.76 18.60 28.97
CA THR A 491 2.58 19.84 29.73
C THR A 491 3.14 19.76 31.16
N THR A 492 3.84 18.68 31.50
CA THR A 492 4.42 18.47 32.84
C THR A 492 5.89 18.86 32.92
N VAL A 493 6.42 19.42 31.85
CA VAL A 493 7.84 19.88 31.72
C VAL A 493 8.05 21.26 32.35
N LYS A 494 9.32 21.58 32.67
CA LYS A 494 9.70 22.86 33.28
C LYS A 494 10.54 23.67 32.34
N ALA A 495 10.32 25.00 32.32
CA ALA A 495 11.11 25.94 31.56
C ALA A 495 12.62 25.84 31.93
N GLY A 496 13.48 25.98 30.91
CA GLY A 496 14.94 25.90 31.06
C GLY A 496 15.48 24.46 31.22
N GLN A 497 14.64 23.44 31.33
CA GLN A 497 15.07 22.05 31.47
C GLN A 497 15.14 21.34 30.12
N SER A 498 16.09 20.41 29.99
CA SER A 498 16.20 19.52 28.85
C SER A 498 15.52 18.19 29.14
N TYR A 499 14.84 17.66 28.12
CA TYR A 499 14.12 16.38 28.17
C TYR A 499 14.50 15.53 26.96
N THR A 500 14.41 14.23 27.13
CA THR A 500 14.56 13.25 26.06
C THR A 500 13.31 12.40 25.97
N TYR A 501 12.91 12.08 24.73
CA TYR A 501 11.74 11.23 24.45
C TYR A 501 12.10 10.10 23.51
N ARG A 502 11.47 8.94 23.72
CA ARG A 502 11.52 7.79 22.84
C ARG A 502 10.13 7.18 22.73
N VAL A 503 9.82 6.54 21.61
CA VAL A 503 8.51 5.98 21.31
C VAL A 503 8.64 4.54 20.87
N THR A 504 7.70 3.68 21.30
CA THR A 504 7.48 2.33 20.75
C THR A 504 6.09 2.24 20.13
N ALA A 505 5.93 1.32 19.18
CA ALA A 505 4.64 0.89 18.67
C ALA A 505 4.40 -0.57 19.04
N THR A 506 3.16 -0.92 19.38
CA THR A 506 2.74 -2.29 19.72
C THR A 506 1.48 -2.61 18.94
N ASP A 507 1.43 -3.78 18.30
CA ASP A 507 0.28 -4.32 17.58
C ASP A 507 -0.79 -4.91 18.51
N SER A 508 -1.80 -5.56 17.94
CA SER A 508 -2.89 -6.21 18.69
C SER A 508 -2.45 -7.54 19.34
N ALA A 509 -1.44 -8.21 18.80
CA ALA A 509 -0.88 -9.45 19.33
C ALA A 509 0.09 -9.21 20.49
N GLY A 510 0.56 -7.97 20.67
CA GLY A 510 1.49 -7.57 21.73
C GLY A 510 2.94 -7.51 21.28
N ASN A 511 3.24 -7.71 19.99
CA ASN A 511 4.58 -7.53 19.45
C ASN A 511 4.92 -6.04 19.48
N THR A 512 6.12 -5.71 19.95
CA THR A 512 6.51 -4.32 20.18
C THR A 512 7.78 -3.99 19.41
N SER A 513 7.75 -2.88 18.70
CA SER A 513 8.89 -2.34 17.97
C SER A 513 10.10 -2.05 18.88
N ALA A 514 11.26 -1.91 18.29
CA ALA A 514 12.37 -1.26 18.98
C ALA A 514 11.99 0.17 19.39
N LEU A 515 12.66 0.70 20.42
CA LEU A 515 12.56 2.11 20.82
C LEU A 515 13.08 3.00 19.70
N SER A 516 12.37 4.09 19.40
CA SER A 516 12.85 5.12 18.48
C SER A 516 14.24 5.64 18.87
N ALA A 517 14.92 6.31 17.94
CA ALA A 517 16.04 7.18 18.30
C ALA A 517 15.59 8.22 19.34
N THR A 518 16.54 8.71 20.14
CA THR A 518 16.25 9.71 21.17
C THR A 518 15.96 11.07 20.55
N ALA A 519 14.79 11.62 20.81
CA ALA A 519 14.42 12.99 20.49
C ALA A 519 14.69 13.87 21.71
N SER A 520 15.63 14.82 21.59
CA SER A 520 16.04 15.72 22.68
C SER A 520 15.51 17.13 22.46
N VAL A 521 15.06 17.78 23.52
CA VAL A 521 14.53 19.16 23.48
C VAL A 521 14.84 19.91 24.76
N THR A 522 15.18 21.18 24.67
CA THR A 522 15.26 22.09 25.81
C THR A 522 14.00 22.97 25.79
N VAL A 523 13.29 23.02 26.92
CA VAL A 523 12.09 23.85 27.06
C VAL A 523 12.54 25.32 27.20
N PRO A 524 12.08 26.25 26.34
CA PRO A 524 12.46 27.62 26.40
C PRO A 524 11.94 28.27 27.68
N THR A 525 12.66 29.32 28.16
CA THR A 525 12.26 30.12 29.32
C THR A 525 11.24 31.21 28.99
N SER A 526 11.09 31.52 27.71
CA SER A 526 10.09 32.45 27.15
C SER A 526 9.45 31.89 25.90
N ILE A 527 8.34 32.48 25.44
CA ILE A 527 7.67 32.08 24.20
C ILE A 527 8.60 32.39 23.01
N GLN A 528 8.86 31.43 22.16
CA GLN A 528 9.51 31.63 20.87
C GLN A 528 8.51 32.33 19.94
N ALA A 529 8.74 33.64 19.72
CA ALA A 529 7.72 34.50 19.11
C ALA A 529 7.42 34.13 17.65
N TYR A 530 8.42 33.86 16.83
CA TYR A 530 8.24 33.52 15.41
C TYR A 530 7.44 32.21 15.22
N PRO A 531 7.87 31.03 15.71
CA PRO A 531 7.13 29.82 15.48
C PRO A 531 5.76 29.82 16.14
N ASN A 532 5.59 30.55 17.24
CA ASN A 532 4.26 30.70 17.85
C ASN A 532 3.33 31.55 16.94
N GLN A 533 3.84 32.60 16.28
CA GLN A 533 3.06 33.44 15.37
C GLN A 533 2.71 32.68 14.09
N VAL A 534 3.64 31.94 13.49
CA VAL A 534 3.38 31.08 12.33
C VAL A 534 2.20 30.11 12.60
N ARG A 535 2.19 29.49 13.77
CA ARG A 535 1.08 28.61 14.21
C ARG A 535 -0.22 29.38 14.46
N ALA A 536 -0.14 30.56 15.07
CA ALA A 536 -1.31 31.40 15.38
C ALA A 536 -1.97 31.94 14.09
N ASP A 537 -1.17 32.21 13.06
CA ASP A 537 -1.67 32.60 11.74
C ASP A 537 -2.22 31.43 10.90
N GLY A 538 -2.18 30.20 11.43
CA GLY A 538 -2.89 29.05 10.89
C GLY A 538 -2.15 28.33 9.76
N ALA A 539 -0.84 28.19 9.87
CA ALA A 539 -0.08 27.31 8.98
C ALA A 539 -0.66 25.88 9.02
N GLN A 540 -0.89 25.29 7.85
CA GLN A 540 -1.31 23.88 7.68
C GLN A 540 -0.13 22.92 7.52
N LEU A 541 1.00 23.44 7.05
CA LEU A 541 2.28 22.76 6.99
C LEU A 541 3.30 23.73 7.62
N TYR A 542 4.16 23.20 8.50
CA TYR A 542 5.23 23.98 9.10
C TYR A 542 6.43 23.08 9.43
N TRP A 543 7.44 23.08 8.56
CA TRP A 543 8.68 22.33 8.72
C TRP A 543 9.77 23.22 9.26
N ARG A 544 10.21 22.93 10.49
CA ARG A 544 11.22 23.72 11.22
C ARG A 544 12.63 23.18 11.06
N TYR A 545 12.80 21.98 10.48
CA TYR A 545 14.10 21.33 10.27
C TYR A 545 14.93 21.12 11.53
N GLU A 546 14.26 20.93 12.67
CA GLU A 546 14.86 20.60 13.97
C GLU A 546 15.06 19.09 14.15
N ASP A 547 14.72 18.28 13.14
CA ASP A 547 14.77 16.84 13.19
C ASP A 547 16.21 16.34 13.38
N THR A 548 16.34 15.28 14.18
CA THR A 548 17.63 14.64 14.48
C THR A 548 17.89 13.41 13.62
N THR A 549 16.89 12.92 12.89
CA THR A 549 16.92 11.68 12.11
C THR A 549 16.27 11.85 10.75
N SER A 550 16.80 11.16 9.75
CA SER A 550 16.23 10.98 8.41
C SER A 550 15.41 9.66 8.40
N PRO A 551 14.44 9.45 7.49
CA PRO A 551 14.12 10.27 6.31
C PRO A 551 12.91 11.21 6.48
N TYR A 552 12.49 11.55 7.68
CA TYR A 552 11.27 12.33 7.90
C TYR A 552 11.55 13.71 8.50
N THR A 553 10.74 14.68 8.09
CA THR A 553 10.68 16.03 8.66
C THR A 553 9.33 16.21 9.33
N ALA A 554 9.35 16.55 10.63
CA ALA A 554 8.13 16.67 11.42
C ALA A 554 7.36 17.95 11.08
N ASP A 555 6.04 17.85 10.94
CA ASP A 555 5.15 19.00 10.83
C ASP A 555 4.92 19.64 12.21
N SER A 556 5.27 20.88 12.34
CA SER A 556 5.11 21.71 13.55
C SER A 556 3.90 22.65 13.49
N SER A 557 3.05 22.56 12.47
CA SER A 557 1.82 23.35 12.33
C SER A 557 0.81 23.06 13.45
N GLY A 558 -0.27 23.81 13.49
CA GLY A 558 -1.37 23.56 14.44
C GLY A 558 -2.12 22.26 14.15
N SER A 559 -2.22 21.83 12.89
CA SER A 559 -2.80 20.55 12.46
C SER A 559 -1.84 19.38 12.69
N GLY A 560 -0.53 19.59 12.48
CA GLY A 560 0.52 18.63 12.74
C GLY A 560 0.46 17.33 11.95
N ASN A 561 -0.16 17.34 10.75
CA ASN A 561 -0.50 16.13 9.99
C ASN A 561 0.17 16.00 8.62
N THR A 562 1.06 16.93 8.25
CA THR A 562 1.77 16.93 6.95
C THR A 562 3.27 16.81 7.15
N SER A 563 3.76 15.61 7.46
CA SER A 563 5.21 15.38 7.56
C SER A 563 5.89 15.44 6.19
N GLY A 564 7.19 15.71 6.18
CA GLY A 564 8.01 15.71 4.98
C GLY A 564 8.78 14.41 4.80
N ILE A 565 8.89 13.92 3.57
CA ILE A 565 9.76 12.82 3.16
C ILE A 565 11.04 13.39 2.57
N GLN A 566 12.18 13.09 3.18
CA GLN A 566 13.49 13.53 2.72
C GLN A 566 14.04 12.59 1.66
N VAL A 567 14.48 13.17 0.53
CA VAL A 567 15.09 12.43 -0.58
C VAL A 567 16.52 12.88 -0.78
N GLY A 568 17.42 11.94 -1.10
CA GLY A 568 18.82 12.21 -1.36
C GLY A 568 19.64 12.59 -0.11
N ALA A 569 19.10 12.29 1.09
CA ALA A 569 19.73 12.57 2.38
C ALA A 569 20.23 14.03 2.53
N PRO A 570 19.32 15.02 2.62
CA PRO A 570 19.69 16.40 2.90
C PRO A 570 20.48 16.51 4.22
N ALA A 571 21.36 17.51 4.32
CA ALA A 571 22.16 17.71 5.51
C ALA A 571 21.30 18.27 6.66
N LEU A 572 21.09 17.45 7.70
CA LEU A 572 20.31 17.84 8.87
C LEU A 572 21.09 18.80 9.79
N ARG A 573 20.34 19.57 10.59
CA ARG A 573 20.84 20.37 11.72
C ARG A 573 21.99 21.31 11.38
N GLN A 574 21.87 22.02 10.28
CA GLN A 574 22.82 23.07 9.94
C GLN A 574 22.64 24.25 10.91
N THR A 575 23.70 24.67 11.57
CA THR A 575 23.69 25.75 12.59
C THR A 575 24.55 26.93 12.17
N PRO A 576 24.18 28.16 12.55
CA PRO A 576 22.92 28.52 13.19
C PRO A 576 21.75 28.48 12.21
N GLY A 577 20.55 28.20 12.73
CA GLY A 577 19.28 28.36 11.98
C GLY A 577 19.01 29.85 11.67
N ALA A 578 17.93 30.08 10.90
CA ALA A 578 17.58 31.41 10.41
C ALA A 578 17.00 32.32 11.51
N VAL A 579 16.14 31.77 12.35
CA VAL A 579 15.32 32.55 13.28
C VAL A 579 16.10 32.86 14.56
N SER A 580 16.36 34.15 14.80
CA SER A 580 17.05 34.66 15.99
C SER A 580 18.43 34.03 16.23
N GLY A 581 19.06 33.45 15.20
CA GLY A 581 20.35 32.76 15.30
C GLY A 581 20.29 31.46 16.15
N THR A 582 19.10 30.96 16.42
CA THR A 582 18.85 29.74 17.20
C THR A 582 18.26 28.66 16.28
N GLY A 583 18.14 27.43 16.80
CA GLY A 583 17.59 26.33 16.00
C GLY A 583 18.53 25.78 14.93
N THR A 584 17.99 25.02 14.03
CA THR A 584 18.74 24.34 12.96
C THR A 584 18.02 24.44 11.62
N ALA A 585 18.77 24.40 10.54
CA ALA A 585 18.28 24.42 9.18
C ALA A 585 18.60 23.10 8.47
N MET A 586 18.04 22.91 7.29
CA MET A 586 18.35 21.78 6.40
C MET A 586 19.20 22.25 5.22
N GLY A 587 20.27 21.53 4.91
CA GLY A 587 21.17 21.81 3.80
C GLY A 587 20.85 20.98 2.56
N PHE A 588 20.86 21.60 1.39
CA PHE A 588 20.56 21.01 0.08
C PHE A 588 21.75 21.13 -0.87
N ASN A 589 21.99 20.11 -1.70
CA ASN A 589 23.18 20.01 -2.57
C ASN A 589 23.02 20.64 -3.97
N GLY A 590 21.82 21.08 -4.34
CA GLY A 590 21.55 21.65 -5.67
C GLY A 590 21.47 20.66 -6.82
N THR A 591 21.40 19.35 -6.56
CA THR A 591 21.40 18.32 -7.62
C THR A 591 20.34 17.25 -7.49
N SER A 592 20.01 16.82 -6.26
CA SER A 592 19.17 15.63 -6.05
C SER A 592 18.42 15.62 -4.71
N GLN A 593 18.68 16.59 -3.83
CA GLN A 593 18.11 16.62 -2.49
C GLN A 593 16.84 17.46 -2.47
N GLN A 594 15.79 16.91 -1.87
CA GLN A 594 14.50 17.58 -1.68
C GLN A 594 13.75 17.00 -0.48
N VAL A 595 12.71 17.71 -0.07
CA VAL A 595 11.69 17.22 0.87
C VAL A 595 10.34 17.39 0.21
N TYR A 596 9.50 16.36 0.21
CA TYR A 596 8.12 16.47 -0.27
C TYR A 596 7.12 16.03 0.81
N SER A 597 5.87 16.55 0.75
CA SER A 597 4.82 16.19 1.71
C SER A 597 4.43 14.71 1.60
N ASP A 598 4.17 14.07 2.73
CA ASP A 598 3.97 12.62 2.84
C ASP A 598 2.64 12.11 2.25
N HIS A 599 1.75 13.01 1.87
CA HIS A 599 0.48 12.67 1.22
C HIS A 599 0.03 13.75 0.26
N ARG A 600 -0.85 13.38 -0.68
CA ARG A 600 -1.47 14.30 -1.63
C ARG A 600 -2.41 15.27 -0.93
N GLN A 601 -2.43 16.49 -1.43
CA GLN A 601 -3.28 17.57 -0.95
C GLN A 601 -3.96 18.27 -2.12
N SER A 602 -5.14 18.83 -1.86
CA SER A 602 -5.80 19.74 -2.77
C SER A 602 -5.68 21.17 -2.23
N ILE A 603 -5.14 22.07 -3.02
CA ILE A 603 -4.86 23.44 -2.59
C ILE A 603 -5.79 24.40 -3.33
N GLY A 604 -6.52 25.20 -2.57
CA GLY A 604 -7.37 26.25 -3.12
C GLY A 604 -6.57 27.39 -3.79
N SER A 605 -7.29 28.32 -4.41
CA SER A 605 -6.68 29.50 -5.06
C SER A 605 -6.12 30.52 -4.06
N ALA A 606 -6.51 30.44 -2.78
CA ALA A 606 -5.95 31.30 -1.74
C ALA A 606 -4.93 30.53 -0.92
N TYR A 607 -3.67 30.94 -0.96
CA TYR A 607 -2.58 30.31 -0.22
C TYR A 607 -1.45 31.31 0.07
N THR A 608 -0.55 30.92 0.99
CA THR A 608 0.73 31.57 1.25
C THR A 608 1.82 30.53 1.36
N LEU A 609 2.96 30.83 0.73
CA LEU A 609 4.22 30.11 0.88
C LEU A 609 5.18 30.99 1.66
N GLU A 610 5.82 30.44 2.69
CA GLU A 610 6.78 31.14 3.51
C GLU A 610 7.99 30.25 3.78
N THR A 611 9.20 30.80 3.69
CA THR A 611 10.42 30.09 4.07
C THR A 611 11.57 31.05 4.32
N TRP A 612 12.55 30.64 5.12
CA TRP A 612 13.86 31.26 5.21
C TRP A 612 14.86 30.47 4.39
N PHE A 613 15.75 31.15 3.68
CA PHE A 613 16.78 30.50 2.89
C PHE A 613 18.10 31.26 2.97
N LYS A 614 19.21 30.52 2.74
CA LYS A 614 20.56 31.08 2.68
C LYS A 614 21.36 30.35 1.61
N THR A 615 21.95 31.09 0.70
CA THR A 615 22.82 30.55 -0.36
C THR A 615 23.87 31.53 -0.83
N GLY A 616 25.00 31.00 -1.24
CA GLY A 616 26.03 31.73 -2.02
C GLY A 616 26.21 31.12 -3.41
N ALA A 617 25.30 30.20 -3.81
CA ALA A 617 25.40 29.53 -5.10
C ALA A 617 25.03 30.48 -6.26
N THR A 618 25.71 30.30 -7.39
CA THR A 618 25.44 31.02 -8.64
C THR A 618 24.50 30.19 -9.56
N ARG A 619 24.04 29.03 -9.10
CA ARG A 619 22.97 28.24 -9.72
C ARG A 619 21.72 28.42 -8.87
N GLY A 620 20.62 28.81 -9.49
CA GLY A 620 19.35 28.92 -8.81
C GLY A 620 18.75 27.57 -8.42
N GLY A 621 17.45 27.51 -8.25
CA GLY A 621 16.72 26.30 -7.91
C GLY A 621 15.42 26.60 -7.18
N LYS A 622 14.55 25.59 -7.08
CA LYS A 622 13.27 25.68 -6.39
C LYS A 622 13.49 25.73 -4.88
N LEU A 623 12.94 26.74 -4.21
CA LEU A 623 12.86 26.81 -2.75
C LEU A 623 11.68 25.97 -2.24
N ILE A 624 10.48 26.32 -2.70
CA ILE A 624 9.24 25.61 -2.39
C ILE A 624 8.30 25.65 -3.60
N GLY A 625 7.47 24.64 -3.79
CA GLY A 625 6.42 24.63 -4.81
C GLY A 625 5.48 23.46 -4.67
N PHE A 626 4.44 23.43 -5.48
CA PHE A 626 3.45 22.37 -5.52
C PHE A 626 3.57 21.58 -6.84
N GLY A 627 3.57 20.26 -6.76
CA GLY A 627 3.74 19.37 -7.89
C GLY A 627 3.02 18.04 -7.70
N ASN A 628 2.71 17.35 -8.79
CA ASN A 628 1.88 16.15 -8.73
C ASN A 628 2.63 14.82 -8.72
N ASN A 629 3.97 14.83 -8.58
CA ASN A 629 4.77 13.60 -8.61
C ASN A 629 5.91 13.63 -7.58
N THR A 630 6.20 12.50 -6.96
CA THR A 630 7.25 12.33 -5.94
C THR A 630 8.41 11.45 -6.39
N ILE A 631 8.26 10.69 -7.50
CA ILE A 631 9.25 9.72 -8.00
C ILE A 631 10.17 10.35 -9.05
N ARG A 632 9.63 11.26 -9.83
CA ARG A 632 10.32 11.99 -10.90
C ARG A 632 9.79 13.41 -10.94
N ASP A 633 10.36 14.25 -11.80
CA ASP A 633 9.89 15.61 -12.00
C ASP A 633 8.37 15.64 -12.24
N SER A 634 7.66 16.52 -11.52
CA SER A 634 6.23 16.73 -11.70
C SER A 634 5.90 17.17 -13.12
N TRP A 635 4.78 16.74 -13.68
CA TRP A 635 4.27 17.22 -14.97
C TRP A 635 3.14 18.26 -14.82
N LEU A 636 2.49 18.33 -13.65
CA LEU A 636 1.70 19.49 -13.19
C LEU A 636 2.48 20.10 -12.03
N TYR A 637 2.90 21.34 -12.17
CA TYR A 637 3.73 22.04 -11.18
C TYR A 637 3.56 23.55 -11.30
N ASP A 638 3.20 24.17 -10.21
CA ASP A 638 3.02 25.62 -10.07
C ASP A 638 3.13 26.06 -8.61
N LYS A 639 2.60 27.22 -8.25
CA LYS A 639 2.60 27.77 -6.88
C LYS A 639 3.97 27.66 -6.25
N HIS A 640 4.99 28.22 -6.90
CA HIS A 640 6.34 28.04 -6.43
C HIS A 640 7.19 29.31 -6.32
N ILE A 641 8.13 29.28 -5.39
CA ILE A 641 9.21 30.25 -5.23
C ILE A 641 10.49 29.58 -5.70
N TYR A 642 11.23 30.26 -6.57
CA TYR A 642 12.53 29.79 -7.05
C TYR A 642 13.53 30.93 -7.17
N LEU A 643 14.81 30.57 -7.02
CA LEU A 643 15.95 31.47 -7.25
C LEU A 643 16.44 31.28 -8.69
N THR A 644 16.68 32.36 -9.40
CA THR A 644 17.32 32.36 -10.72
C THR A 644 18.84 32.21 -10.62
N ASP A 645 19.55 31.93 -11.72
CA ASP A 645 21.02 31.86 -11.74
C ASP A 645 21.70 33.21 -11.40
N THR A 646 20.96 34.29 -11.58
CA THR A 646 21.45 35.65 -11.22
C THR A 646 21.18 36.03 -9.76
N GLY A 647 20.59 35.13 -8.97
CA GLY A 647 20.29 35.39 -7.55
C GLY A 647 18.98 36.14 -7.31
N ARG A 648 18.18 36.41 -8.35
CA ARG A 648 16.83 36.99 -8.21
C ARG A 648 15.84 35.96 -7.72
N LEU A 649 14.81 36.40 -6.98
CA LEU A 649 13.69 35.53 -6.58
C LEU A 649 12.51 35.74 -7.53
N ALA A 650 11.84 34.65 -7.84
CA ALA A 650 10.59 34.62 -8.60
C ALA A 650 9.52 33.82 -7.86
N PHE A 651 8.30 34.35 -7.83
CA PHE A 651 7.10 33.67 -7.40
C PHE A 651 6.19 33.43 -8.59
N GLY A 652 5.76 32.20 -8.82
CA GLY A 652 4.98 31.84 -9.98
C GLY A 652 3.74 31.00 -9.69
N THR A 653 2.67 31.24 -10.45
CA THR A 653 1.44 30.44 -10.49
C THR A 653 0.97 30.21 -11.93
N TYR A 654 0.14 29.21 -12.16
CA TYR A 654 -0.43 28.86 -13.45
C TYR A 654 -1.97 28.73 -13.37
N ASN A 655 -2.68 29.35 -14.30
CA ASN A 655 -4.15 29.26 -14.42
C ASN A 655 -4.63 29.08 -15.88
N GLY A 656 -3.82 28.44 -16.71
CA GLY A 656 -3.94 28.38 -18.17
C GLY A 656 -2.86 29.22 -18.86
N SER A 657 -2.23 30.14 -18.14
CA SER A 657 -1.02 30.89 -18.52
C SER A 657 -0.09 31.04 -17.32
N ILE A 658 1.19 31.28 -17.60
CA ILE A 658 2.21 31.48 -16.56
C ILE A 658 2.12 32.94 -16.09
N HIS A 659 2.05 33.11 -14.77
CA HIS A 659 2.09 34.41 -14.11
C HIS A 659 3.23 34.42 -13.10
N THR A 660 4.13 35.43 -13.19
CA THR A 660 5.30 35.54 -12.31
C THR A 660 5.48 36.93 -11.77
N ILE A 661 5.85 37.02 -10.50
CA ILE A 661 6.45 38.22 -9.88
C ILE A 661 7.92 37.91 -9.65
N ALA A 662 8.82 38.65 -10.27
CA ALA A 662 10.26 38.53 -10.06
C ALA A 662 10.83 39.80 -9.45
N THR A 663 11.87 39.66 -8.63
CA THR A 663 12.57 40.81 -8.04
C THR A 663 13.33 41.62 -9.09
N GLY A 664 13.67 42.87 -8.78
CA GLY A 664 14.38 43.75 -9.70
C GLY A 664 15.69 43.15 -10.18
N GLN A 665 16.20 43.67 -11.32
CA GLN A 665 17.41 43.14 -11.95
C GLN A 665 18.64 43.18 -11.02
N PHE A 666 18.71 44.08 -10.10
CA PHE A 666 19.81 44.26 -9.16
C PHE A 666 19.48 43.74 -7.76
N ASP A 667 18.28 43.22 -7.51
CA ASP A 667 17.84 42.65 -6.24
C ASP A 667 18.23 41.16 -6.20
N THR A 668 19.43 40.86 -5.73
CA THR A 668 19.98 39.52 -5.65
C THR A 668 20.05 39.01 -4.21
N TYR A 669 19.79 37.73 -3.99
CA TYR A 669 19.67 37.13 -2.65
C TYR A 669 20.56 35.87 -2.50
N ASN A 670 21.60 35.77 -3.32
CA ASN A 670 22.62 34.71 -3.22
C ASN A 670 23.93 35.27 -2.56
N ASP A 671 23.78 36.09 -1.55
CA ASP A 671 24.86 36.79 -0.83
C ASP A 671 25.36 36.03 0.42
N ASN A 672 24.94 34.77 0.58
CA ASN A 672 25.26 33.90 1.72
C ASN A 672 24.73 34.42 3.07
N LYS A 673 23.66 35.20 3.06
CA LYS A 673 22.91 35.61 4.25
C LYS A 673 21.54 34.97 4.29
N TRP A 674 20.92 34.97 5.48
CA TRP A 674 19.55 34.54 5.65
C TRP A 674 18.58 35.59 5.11
N HIS A 675 17.67 35.17 4.24
CA HIS A 675 16.56 35.94 3.71
C HIS A 675 15.22 35.27 3.99
N HIS A 676 14.22 36.07 4.31
CA HIS A 676 12.84 35.64 4.52
C HIS A 676 12.02 35.92 3.26
N VAL A 677 11.34 34.94 2.74
CA VAL A 677 10.46 35.11 1.60
C VAL A 677 9.03 34.64 1.94
N VAL A 678 8.05 35.50 1.59
CA VAL A 678 6.62 35.20 1.68
C VAL A 678 5.99 35.49 0.32
N ALA A 679 5.30 34.51 -0.25
CA ALA A 679 4.58 34.64 -1.50
C ALA A 679 3.11 34.30 -1.26
N THR A 680 2.21 35.23 -1.60
CA THR A 680 0.77 35.09 -1.33
C THR A 680 -0.05 35.15 -2.61
N GLN A 681 -1.10 34.38 -2.66
CA GLN A 681 -2.16 34.51 -3.67
C GLN A 681 -3.53 34.42 -3.00
N GLY A 682 -4.48 35.20 -3.48
CA GLY A 682 -5.83 35.23 -2.95
C GLY A 682 -6.72 36.22 -3.67
N PRO A 683 -7.87 36.63 -3.08
CA PRO A 683 -8.80 37.57 -3.73
C PRO A 683 -8.21 38.93 -4.09
N ALA A 684 -7.12 39.35 -3.46
CA ALA A 684 -6.40 40.59 -3.78
C ALA A 684 -5.29 40.40 -4.84
N GLY A 685 -5.21 39.20 -5.45
CA GLY A 685 -4.14 38.84 -6.38
C GLY A 685 -2.93 38.22 -5.71
N MET A 686 -1.81 38.20 -6.45
CA MET A 686 -0.51 37.71 -6.01
C MET A 686 0.32 38.83 -5.39
N ALA A 687 1.14 38.52 -4.39
CA ALA A 687 2.17 39.42 -3.86
C ALA A 687 3.42 38.65 -3.42
N LEU A 688 4.60 39.26 -3.60
CA LEU A 688 5.89 38.74 -3.16
C LEU A 688 6.51 39.69 -2.15
N TYR A 689 6.84 39.15 -0.99
CA TYR A 689 7.54 39.90 0.08
C TYR A 689 8.88 39.24 0.35
N ILE A 690 9.93 40.05 0.46
CA ILE A 690 11.28 39.62 0.84
C ILE A 690 11.77 40.51 1.95
N ASP A 691 12.24 39.90 3.03
CA ASP A 691 12.70 40.58 4.23
C ASP A 691 11.66 41.62 4.75
N GLY A 692 10.38 41.23 4.72
CA GLY A 692 9.27 42.08 5.13
C GLY A 692 8.88 43.19 4.16
N GLN A 693 9.54 43.31 3.00
CA GLN A 693 9.34 44.33 2.00
C GLN A 693 8.54 43.77 0.80
N ASN A 694 7.49 44.48 0.37
CA ASN A 694 6.79 44.15 -0.86
C ASN A 694 7.68 44.35 -2.09
N LYS A 695 7.90 43.34 -2.90
CA LYS A 695 8.73 43.36 -4.11
C LYS A 695 7.92 43.36 -5.40
N GLY A 696 6.63 43.14 -5.29
CA GLY A 696 5.73 43.21 -6.44
C GLY A 696 4.35 42.59 -6.14
N THR A 697 3.37 43.00 -6.94
CA THR A 697 2.01 42.48 -6.93
C THR A 697 1.52 42.24 -8.35
N LEU A 698 0.61 41.28 -8.51
CA LEU A 698 -0.01 40.99 -9.79
C LEU A 698 -1.50 40.62 -9.56
N ASN A 699 -2.39 41.18 -10.39
CA ASN A 699 -3.84 40.92 -10.26
C ASN A 699 -4.20 39.56 -10.87
N VAL A 700 -3.82 38.47 -10.20
CA VAL A 700 -4.14 37.08 -10.53
C VAL A 700 -4.66 36.40 -9.27
N THR A 701 -5.94 36.02 -9.27
CA THR A 701 -6.68 35.58 -8.08
C THR A 701 -6.90 34.07 -8.03
N ASP A 702 -6.61 33.36 -9.11
CA ASP A 702 -6.81 31.92 -9.27
C ASP A 702 -5.54 31.20 -9.73
N SER A 703 -5.50 29.90 -9.53
CA SER A 703 -4.43 28.98 -9.96
C SER A 703 -5.01 27.65 -10.37
N LEU A 704 -4.24 26.86 -11.12
CA LEU A 704 -4.63 25.51 -11.52
C LEU A 704 -4.95 24.65 -10.29
N GLN A 705 -6.10 23.98 -10.32
CA GLN A 705 -6.54 23.11 -9.25
C GLN A 705 -6.18 21.67 -9.62
N TYR A 706 -5.37 21.01 -8.81
CA TYR A 706 -5.01 19.60 -8.91
C TYR A 706 -4.57 19.07 -7.55
N GLU A 707 -4.55 17.76 -7.42
CA GLU A 707 -3.98 17.11 -6.26
C GLU A 707 -2.48 16.89 -6.43
N GLY A 708 -1.71 17.22 -5.41
CA GLY A 708 -0.25 17.15 -5.47
C GLY A 708 0.41 17.20 -4.11
N TYR A 709 1.70 17.42 -4.13
CA TYR A 709 2.59 17.44 -2.98
C TYR A 709 3.31 18.77 -2.90
N TRP A 710 3.60 19.23 -1.68
CA TRP A 710 4.56 20.32 -1.48
C TRP A 710 5.98 19.80 -1.63
N HIS A 711 6.80 20.49 -2.36
CA HIS A 711 8.21 20.18 -2.62
C HIS A 711 9.08 21.33 -2.14
N VAL A 712 10.14 21.02 -1.36
CA VAL A 712 11.14 21.97 -0.88
C VAL A 712 12.51 21.51 -1.33
N GLY A 713 13.30 22.44 -1.85
CA GLY A 713 14.67 22.19 -2.32
C GLY A 713 14.80 21.59 -3.71
N GLY A 714 13.70 21.18 -4.38
CA GLY A 714 13.74 20.62 -5.74
C GLY A 714 12.37 20.27 -6.28
N ASP A 715 12.26 20.06 -7.53
CA ASP A 715 11.18 19.61 -8.43
C ASP A 715 11.17 20.48 -9.70
N ASN A 716 10.42 20.07 -10.72
CA ASN A 716 10.37 20.65 -12.07
C ASN A 716 10.19 22.19 -12.08
N LEU A 717 10.98 22.86 -12.90
CA LEU A 717 10.91 24.30 -13.23
C LEU A 717 10.93 24.54 -14.74
N ASN A 718 10.72 23.50 -15.58
CA ASN A 718 10.70 23.65 -17.02
C ASN A 718 9.63 24.66 -17.46
N TRP A 719 9.95 25.48 -18.48
CA TRP A 719 9.06 26.49 -19.08
C TRP A 719 8.76 27.73 -18.23
N TRP A 720 9.28 27.81 -16.96
CA TRP A 720 9.10 29.01 -16.14
C TRP A 720 10.08 30.11 -16.55
N PRO A 721 9.67 31.39 -16.47
CA PRO A 721 10.53 32.52 -16.79
C PRO A 721 11.80 32.55 -15.95
N ASP A 722 12.92 32.96 -16.56
CA ASP A 722 14.24 33.03 -15.90
C ASP A 722 14.63 31.71 -15.20
N ARG A 723 14.19 30.57 -15.74
CA ARG A 723 14.46 29.23 -15.21
C ARG A 723 15.94 29.07 -14.89
N PRO A 724 16.28 28.62 -13.66
CA PRO A 724 17.67 28.37 -13.31
C PRO A 724 18.24 27.12 -14.03
N ALA A 725 19.56 27.02 -14.07
CA ALA A 725 20.27 25.86 -14.63
C ALA A 725 20.02 24.56 -13.85
N SER A 726 19.51 24.65 -12.61
CA SER A 726 19.12 23.51 -11.79
C SER A 726 17.68 23.65 -11.32
N ASN A 727 16.94 22.51 -11.35
CA ASN A 727 15.66 22.41 -10.65
C ASN A 727 15.84 22.36 -9.12
N PHE A 728 17.05 21.99 -8.64
CA PHE A 728 17.37 21.79 -7.23
C PHE A 728 18.14 22.98 -6.65
N PHE A 729 17.76 23.38 -5.45
CA PHE A 729 18.38 24.47 -4.71
C PHE A 729 19.67 24.01 -4.00
N ALA A 730 20.69 24.82 -4.05
CA ALA A 730 21.95 24.63 -3.32
C ALA A 730 22.06 25.67 -2.19
N GLY A 731 22.00 25.22 -0.94
CA GLY A 731 22.06 26.13 0.22
C GLY A 731 21.34 25.56 1.43
N GLN A 732 20.93 26.45 2.32
CA GLN A 732 20.20 26.11 3.55
C GLN A 732 18.78 26.67 3.47
N ILE A 733 17.80 25.87 3.93
CA ILE A 733 16.39 26.27 4.07
C ILE A 733 15.98 26.04 5.52
N ASP A 734 15.16 26.95 6.04
CA ASP A 734 14.66 26.90 7.41
C ASP A 734 13.22 27.42 7.50
N GLU A 735 12.46 26.96 8.52
CA GLU A 735 11.16 27.49 8.89
C GLU A 735 10.18 27.60 7.70
N THR A 736 9.98 26.51 6.95
CA THR A 736 9.07 26.49 5.79
C THR A 736 7.63 26.29 6.22
N ALA A 737 6.74 27.21 5.82
CA ALA A 737 5.32 27.15 6.14
C ALA A 737 4.41 27.35 4.93
N VAL A 738 3.25 26.70 4.95
CA VAL A 738 2.15 26.86 3.97
C VAL A 738 0.85 27.17 4.70
N TYR A 739 0.13 28.17 4.21
CA TYR A 739 -1.15 28.61 4.76
C TYR A 739 -2.27 28.47 3.73
N PRO A 740 -3.50 28.11 4.13
CA PRO A 740 -4.66 27.99 3.24
C PRO A 740 -5.37 29.36 3.00
N LYS A 741 -4.61 30.43 3.08
CA LYS A 741 -5.08 31.82 2.92
C LYS A 741 -3.92 32.70 2.49
N ALA A 742 -4.22 33.85 1.89
CA ALA A 742 -3.25 34.92 1.66
C ALA A 742 -2.97 35.65 2.98
N LEU A 743 -1.73 35.66 3.45
CA LEU A 743 -1.30 36.53 4.53
C LEU A 743 -1.24 37.99 4.05
N THR A 744 -1.53 38.93 4.96
CA THR A 744 -1.43 40.36 4.68
C THR A 744 0.03 40.85 4.69
N ALA A 745 0.30 41.97 4.06
CA ALA A 745 1.61 42.62 4.14
C ALA A 745 2.10 42.86 5.59
N ALA A 746 1.17 43.20 6.48
CA ALA A 746 1.49 43.40 7.91
C ALA A 746 1.91 42.09 8.60
N GLN A 747 1.24 40.95 8.28
CA GLN A 747 1.63 39.64 8.78
C GLN A 747 3.00 39.21 8.23
N ALA A 748 3.24 39.32 6.92
CA ALA A 748 4.53 39.02 6.30
C ALA A 748 5.67 39.84 6.93
N LYS A 749 5.43 41.11 7.18
CA LYS A 749 6.39 41.96 7.86
C LYS A 749 6.61 41.58 9.32
N ASN A 750 5.54 41.30 10.05
CA ASN A 750 5.59 40.82 11.43
C ASN A 750 6.39 39.52 11.57
N HIS A 751 6.19 38.54 10.66
CA HIS A 751 6.97 37.30 10.65
C HIS A 751 8.45 37.57 10.44
N TYR A 752 8.83 38.43 9.49
CA TYR A 752 10.22 38.83 9.30
C TYR A 752 10.81 39.49 10.56
N ASP A 753 10.10 40.46 11.14
CA ASP A 753 10.58 41.21 12.33
C ASP A 753 10.78 40.25 13.53
N LEU A 754 9.84 39.30 13.74
CA LEU A 754 9.94 38.30 14.81
C LEU A 754 11.09 37.31 14.56
N GLY A 755 11.31 36.90 13.31
CA GLY A 755 12.40 35.98 12.96
C GLY A 755 13.78 36.60 13.09
N LYS A 756 13.90 37.91 12.85
CA LYS A 756 15.16 38.64 12.93
C LYS A 756 15.50 39.14 14.35
N ALA A 757 14.49 39.28 15.23
CA ALA A 757 14.70 39.83 16.57
C ALA A 757 15.60 38.91 17.41
N PRO A 758 16.61 39.45 18.14
CA PRO A 758 17.32 38.65 19.15
C PRO A 758 16.37 38.11 20.20
N SER A 759 16.62 36.89 20.68
CA SER A 759 15.74 36.16 21.62
C SER A 759 15.40 36.95 22.92
N ASP A 760 16.20 37.93 23.29
CA ASP A 760 16.06 38.71 24.54
C ASP A 760 15.17 39.96 24.43
N THR A 761 14.73 40.37 23.24
CA THR A 761 13.99 41.61 23.03
C THR A 761 12.47 41.47 23.18
N VAL A 762 11.91 40.25 23.18
CA VAL A 762 10.48 40.02 23.17
C VAL A 762 9.81 40.28 24.53
N SER A 763 10.55 40.26 25.65
CA SER A 763 10.01 40.56 26.97
C SER A 763 9.66 42.06 27.21
N LYS A 764 10.10 42.98 26.32
CA LYS A 764 9.85 44.41 26.51
C LYS A 764 8.66 44.99 25.76
N VAL A 765 8.21 44.35 24.68
CA VAL A 765 7.09 44.86 23.87
C VAL A 765 5.74 44.67 24.55
N THR A 766 5.56 43.57 25.31
CA THR A 766 4.31 43.32 26.06
C THR A 766 4.15 44.16 27.33
N ALA A 767 5.24 44.75 27.86
CA ALA A 767 5.18 45.61 29.05
C ALA A 767 4.78 47.05 28.72
N THR A 768 5.03 47.49 27.47
CA THR A 768 4.78 48.91 27.10
C THR A 768 3.34 49.14 26.68
N GLU A 769 2.64 48.16 26.11
CA GLU A 769 1.22 48.29 25.76
C GLU A 769 0.27 48.21 26.97
N LYS A 770 0.68 47.56 28.08
CA LYS A 770 -0.13 47.56 29.33
C LYS A 770 0.01 48.83 30.16
N ALA A 771 1.06 49.65 29.92
CA ALA A 771 1.25 50.92 30.68
C ALA A 771 0.52 52.12 30.05
N SER A 772 0.04 52.03 28.79
CA SER A 772 -0.72 53.14 28.18
C SER A 772 -2.24 52.98 28.30
N ALA A 773 -2.75 51.88 28.89
CA ALA A 773 -4.17 51.68 29.12
C ALA A 773 -4.67 52.12 30.53
N PHE A 774 -3.76 52.67 31.37
CA PHE A 774 -4.07 53.25 32.68
C PHE A 774 -3.43 54.64 32.86
N ARG A 775 -3.80 55.61 32.03
CA ARG A 775 -3.74 57.03 32.30
C ARG A 775 -4.93 57.74 31.67
#